data_83545cbf191cb1a6b9c0b172c61803a8
#
_entry.id   83545cbf191cb1a6b9c0b172c61803a8
#
_cell.length_a   1.000
_cell.length_b   1.000
_cell.length_c   1.000
_cell.angle_alpha   90.00
_cell.angle_beta   90.00
_cell.angle_gamma   90.00
#
_symmetry.space_group_name_H-M   'P 1'
#
loop_
_entity.id
_entity.type
_entity.pdbx_description
1 polymer ?
#
loop_
_entity_poly.entity_id
_entity_poly.type
_entity_poly.pdbx_seq_one_letter_code
_entity_poly.pdbx_strand_id
1 'polypeptide(L)'
;MKRVWIAALLAGSAMTSAQAAQENGYSRTEGGVVVTPTGGAAAKVEVTVHGDGIFHVIATPKGVDTGTLAPSLMAPNPPAAGAFEVSSTNGHVLVKAKRATADIELATGLVRFTDAKGRALLAESGQAAFKPVTVEGKPFVAVSQQFNRGTDEGLYGLGQHQNAQMNYNGEDVELAQHNMDIAVPFVVSTRSYGLLWDNASISRFGNPKPYTLVGEGLKVTSGGKPGWKAEYFLDGKPAITRQEATINYQYIKDQKNWPEAAKAQTVAATGGQNTAGNAVQKQTVVWTGDVQPEVTGTHKFQLYGSSYYKVYADGKLVLDRWRQNWNPWYANFDLPMTKGKPVQIRIEWEPNAGYMALLHNDPLPAQDRHSVWFTSEVGQAKNYWFVPADNLDGVIAGYRQITGKAEMMPKWVYGFWQSRQRYDTAAEVTGVVDKYRSLNIPLDNIVLDWRYWRDDDWGSHKFDPTRFADPKAMIDKVHDQHANFMISVWPKFYPTTDTYKELNAAGAAYQGNLRQGNKDWVGPGYANTFYDPYSAEGRRIFWKQVQERLGVLGTDAWWADASEPDMHSNLSIEERIDTMGPTAIGPAAQYFNSYPLMNARAFFEGWRSFKPDVRPFLLTRSGFGGLQRYGAAIWSGDVATRWYDLRAQISAGVNASMSGIPNWTHDIGGFAVEPRYETKNPKPEDLAEWRELNLRWFQFGAFSPLFRSHGEAPYREIYEISPEGSPMRASMVWYDQLRYRLMPYIYTVGADTYMKDGSIMRGMAMDFPSDAKARTINDQYLFGDAFLVAPVTEYKARSRTVYFPGTGTWYEFGTGKTYRGGTIAGVDAPAERMPLFVKAGAIVPMGPVTQYVDQQPGAPLTITVYTGANGQFSLYEDDGRSEQYKSGAFSRIPLTYDDKAGTLTIGAREGKGWAGMPAARSFRVKWVQAGKPVTDDNGFDAEVRYEGGALVVKRGA
;
A
#
# COMPACT_ATOMS: atom_id res chain seq x y z
N MET A 1 47.97 -60.48 27.30
CA MET A 1 47.11 -61.31 28.16
C MET A 1 46.15 -60.41 28.91
N LYS A 2 44.91 -60.86 28.99
CA LYS A 2 43.73 -60.24 29.63
C LYS A 2 43.07 -59.05 28.95
N ARG A 3 42.04 -59.37 28.16
CA ARG A 3 40.96 -58.51 27.68
C ARG A 3 40.06 -58.18 28.83
N VAL A 4 39.76 -56.88 29.01
CA VAL A 4 38.66 -56.42 29.87
C VAL A 4 37.57 -55.84 28.93
N TRP A 5 36.40 -56.39 29.00
CA TRP A 5 35.19 -55.91 28.35
C TRP A 5 34.56 -54.85 29.23
N ILE A 6 34.37 -53.65 28.64
CA ILE A 6 33.52 -52.63 29.25
C ILE A 6 32.18 -52.65 28.50
N ALA A 7 31.14 -53.09 29.17
CA ALA A 7 29.76 -52.99 28.70
C ALA A 7 29.27 -51.57 28.80
N ALA A 8 28.94 -50.95 27.66
CA ALA A 8 28.25 -49.68 27.60
C ALA A 8 26.76 -49.90 27.81
N LEU A 9 26.20 -49.43 28.92
CA LEU A 9 24.77 -49.31 29.14
C LEU A 9 24.25 -48.18 28.27
N LEU A 10 23.49 -48.51 27.22
CA LEU A 10 22.61 -47.61 26.52
C LEU A 10 21.37 -47.37 27.41
N ALA A 11 21.37 -46.21 28.10
CA ALA A 11 20.16 -45.67 28.69
C ALA A 11 19.33 -45.05 27.55
N GLY A 12 18.38 -45.82 27.03
CA GLY A 12 17.33 -45.27 26.16
C GLY A 12 16.42 -44.35 26.98
N SER A 13 16.57 -43.05 26.77
CA SER A 13 15.55 -42.08 27.21
C SER A 13 14.32 -42.27 26.34
N ALA A 14 13.34 -43.07 26.82
CA ALA A 14 12.00 -43.05 26.25
C ALA A 14 11.43 -41.65 26.43
N MET A 15 11.33 -40.88 25.34
CA MET A 15 10.43 -39.72 25.30
C MET A 15 9.01 -40.30 25.45
N THR A 16 8.46 -40.20 26.67
CA THR A 16 7.03 -40.32 26.89
C THR A 16 6.39 -39.15 26.21
N SER A 17 5.80 -39.36 25.01
CA SER A 17 4.77 -38.49 24.46
C SER A 17 3.68 -38.37 25.51
N ALA A 18 3.60 -37.23 26.22
CA ALA A 18 2.50 -36.95 27.10
C ALA A 18 1.22 -36.95 26.24
N GLN A 19 0.46 -38.04 26.31
CA GLN A 19 -0.86 -38.15 25.74
C GLN A 19 -1.73 -37.15 26.52
N ALA A 20 -2.03 -35.97 25.93
CA ALA A 20 -2.87 -34.98 26.54
C ALA A 20 -4.21 -35.61 26.91
N ALA A 21 -4.58 -35.57 28.18
CA ALA A 21 -5.84 -36.10 28.66
C ALA A 21 -6.98 -35.35 27.95
N GLN A 22 -7.84 -36.07 27.24
CA GLN A 22 -9.01 -35.50 26.56
C GLN A 22 -10.08 -35.19 27.62
N GLU A 23 -10.17 -33.96 28.03
CA GLU A 23 -11.23 -33.50 28.93
C GLU A 23 -12.41 -33.00 28.09
N ASN A 24 -13.57 -33.65 28.16
CA ASN A 24 -14.86 -33.16 27.65
C ASN A 24 -14.88 -32.38 26.33
N GLY A 25 -14.26 -32.91 25.25
CA GLY A 25 -14.29 -32.35 23.91
C GLY A 25 -13.13 -31.41 23.54
N TYR A 26 -12.15 -31.24 24.42
CA TYR A 26 -10.91 -30.54 24.14
C TYR A 26 -9.67 -31.21 24.72
N SER A 27 -8.49 -30.86 24.21
CA SER A 27 -7.20 -31.26 24.75
C SER A 27 -6.29 -30.04 24.88
N ARG A 28 -5.45 -30.01 25.92
CA ARG A 28 -4.41 -29.01 26.09
C ARG A 28 -3.18 -29.37 25.29
N THR A 29 -2.51 -28.38 24.74
CA THR A 29 -1.22 -28.49 24.07
C THR A 29 -0.20 -27.57 24.78
N GLU A 30 1.07 -27.68 24.42
CA GLU A 30 2.11 -26.80 24.93
C GLU A 30 1.82 -25.31 24.60
N GLY A 31 1.24 -25.03 23.43
CA GLY A 31 0.96 -23.68 22.97
C GLY A 31 -0.49 -23.19 23.16
N GLY A 32 -1.43 -24.07 23.63
CA GLY A 32 -2.84 -23.67 23.68
C GLY A 32 -3.80 -24.84 23.89
N VAL A 33 -4.86 -24.90 23.08
CA VAL A 33 -5.89 -25.93 23.13
C VAL A 33 -6.28 -26.40 21.73
N VAL A 34 -6.75 -27.64 21.68
CA VAL A 34 -7.40 -28.23 20.50
C VAL A 34 -8.80 -28.66 20.89
N VAL A 35 -9.81 -28.13 20.24
CA VAL A 35 -11.21 -28.50 20.39
C VAL A 35 -11.65 -29.38 19.22
N THR A 36 -12.40 -30.45 19.52
CA THR A 36 -13.09 -31.30 18.54
C THR A 36 -14.58 -30.98 18.64
N PRO A 37 -15.13 -30.08 17.80
CA PRO A 37 -16.54 -29.69 17.90
C PRO A 37 -17.49 -30.87 17.66
N THR A 38 -18.56 -30.96 18.44
CA THR A 38 -19.59 -32.00 18.26
C THR A 38 -20.49 -31.69 17.06
N GLY A 39 -20.61 -30.42 16.67
CA GLY A 39 -21.38 -29.93 15.52
C GLY A 39 -20.54 -29.05 14.60
N GLY A 40 -21.17 -28.49 13.58
CA GLY A 40 -20.52 -27.56 12.64
C GLY A 40 -19.67 -28.21 11.56
N ALA A 41 -19.02 -27.36 10.77
CA ALA A 41 -18.25 -27.75 9.57
C ALA A 41 -16.76 -28.04 9.84
N ALA A 42 -16.25 -27.66 11.02
CA ALA A 42 -14.87 -27.90 11.42
C ALA A 42 -14.72 -29.28 12.07
N ALA A 43 -13.71 -30.04 11.65
CA ALA A 43 -13.32 -31.29 12.31
C ALA A 43 -12.51 -31.00 13.58
N LYS A 44 -11.71 -29.96 13.59
CA LYS A 44 -10.80 -29.56 14.67
C LYS A 44 -10.64 -28.05 14.65
N VAL A 45 -10.62 -27.45 15.86
CA VAL A 45 -10.26 -26.04 16.04
C VAL A 45 -9.08 -25.97 17.00
N GLU A 46 -7.99 -25.40 16.56
CA GLU A 46 -6.78 -25.20 17.34
C GLU A 46 -6.64 -23.71 17.66
N VAL A 47 -6.42 -23.38 18.92
CA VAL A 47 -6.16 -22.01 19.39
C VAL A 47 -4.87 -22.01 20.16
N THR A 48 -3.84 -21.34 19.65
CA THR A 48 -2.53 -21.21 20.29
C THR A 48 -2.24 -19.74 20.67
N VAL A 49 -1.41 -19.55 21.67
CA VAL A 49 -0.99 -18.24 22.18
C VAL A 49 0.49 -18.04 21.88
N HIS A 50 0.82 -16.89 21.34
CA HIS A 50 2.18 -16.53 20.96
C HIS A 50 2.61 -15.20 21.62
N GLY A 51 3.89 -15.09 21.98
CA GLY A 51 4.46 -13.87 22.58
C GLY A 51 3.65 -13.35 23.76
N ASP A 52 3.32 -12.09 23.76
CA ASP A 52 2.59 -11.37 24.83
C ASP A 52 1.05 -11.51 24.72
N GLY A 53 0.53 -12.57 24.11
CA GLY A 53 -0.89 -12.87 24.04
C GLY A 53 -1.54 -12.62 22.69
N ILE A 54 -0.81 -12.89 21.61
CA ILE A 54 -1.34 -12.99 20.26
C ILE A 54 -1.92 -14.39 20.08
N PHE A 55 -3.12 -14.50 19.51
CA PHE A 55 -3.78 -15.78 19.27
C PHE A 55 -3.67 -16.20 17.83
N HIS A 56 -3.41 -17.48 17.59
CA HIS A 56 -3.49 -18.11 16.28
C HIS A 56 -4.63 -19.12 16.28
N VAL A 57 -5.56 -19.01 15.33
CA VAL A 57 -6.75 -19.87 15.23
C VAL A 57 -6.72 -20.60 13.91
N ILE A 58 -6.74 -21.94 13.99
CA ILE A 58 -6.81 -22.82 12.81
C ILE A 58 -8.02 -23.74 12.97
N ALA A 59 -8.89 -23.79 11.95
CA ALA A 59 -9.98 -24.75 11.90
C ALA A 59 -9.90 -25.58 10.62
N THR A 60 -9.74 -26.90 10.76
CA THR A 60 -9.67 -27.82 9.64
C THR A 60 -11.06 -28.27 9.20
N PRO A 61 -11.31 -28.44 7.89
CA PRO A 61 -12.61 -28.85 7.38
C PRO A 61 -12.97 -30.28 7.80
N LYS A 62 -14.27 -30.54 7.98
CA LYS A 62 -14.79 -31.90 8.22
C LYS A 62 -15.07 -32.58 6.89
N GLY A 63 -14.59 -33.83 6.75
CA GLY A 63 -14.89 -34.65 5.57
C GLY A 63 -14.13 -34.30 4.29
N VAL A 64 -13.18 -33.35 4.36
CA VAL A 64 -12.27 -33.03 3.24
C VAL A 64 -10.83 -33.15 3.73
N ASP A 65 -10.07 -34.04 3.13
CA ASP A 65 -8.64 -34.11 3.39
C ASP A 65 -7.89 -33.14 2.50
N THR A 66 -7.50 -32.00 3.08
CA THR A 66 -6.71 -30.96 2.42
C THR A 66 -5.19 -31.14 2.60
N GLY A 67 -4.78 -32.28 3.21
CA GLY A 67 -3.38 -32.55 3.52
C GLY A 67 -2.81 -31.70 4.66
N THR A 68 -1.49 -31.74 4.81
CA THR A 68 -0.80 -30.92 5.81
C THR A 68 -0.88 -29.44 5.44
N LEU A 69 -1.22 -28.59 6.43
CA LEU A 69 -1.28 -27.14 6.23
C LEU A 69 0.10 -26.62 5.79
N ALA A 70 0.11 -25.89 4.69
CA ALA A 70 1.33 -25.26 4.19
C ALA A 70 1.84 -24.18 5.16
N PRO A 71 3.16 -24.00 5.30
CA PRO A 71 3.72 -22.93 6.11
C PRO A 71 3.26 -21.56 5.63
N SER A 72 2.98 -20.66 6.58
CA SER A 72 2.61 -19.29 6.25
C SER A 72 3.76 -18.54 5.58
N LEU A 73 3.47 -17.88 4.46
CA LEU A 73 4.43 -16.98 3.81
C LEU A 73 4.46 -15.60 4.48
N MET A 74 3.33 -15.19 5.08
CA MET A 74 3.23 -13.92 5.82
C MET A 74 3.92 -14.01 7.18
N ALA A 75 3.72 -15.11 7.90
CA ALA A 75 4.21 -15.35 9.27
C ALA A 75 5.17 -16.55 9.34
N PRO A 76 6.35 -16.50 8.67
CA PRO A 76 7.25 -17.66 8.59
C PRO A 76 7.94 -17.98 9.93
N ASN A 77 8.08 -17.02 10.82
CA ASN A 77 8.77 -17.17 12.11
C ASN A 77 7.98 -16.43 13.21
N PRO A 78 6.78 -16.89 13.58
CA PRO A 78 6.00 -16.25 14.62
C PRO A 78 6.72 -16.36 15.98
N PRO A 79 6.40 -15.49 16.95
CA PRO A 79 6.94 -15.58 18.30
C PRO A 79 6.70 -16.97 18.92
N ALA A 80 7.58 -17.39 19.83
CA ALA A 80 7.40 -18.61 20.61
C ALA A 80 6.07 -18.59 21.39
N ALA A 81 5.65 -19.76 21.89
CA ALA A 81 4.46 -19.89 22.72
C ALA A 81 4.50 -18.92 23.90
N GLY A 82 3.40 -18.20 24.10
CA GLY A 82 3.23 -17.23 25.19
C GLY A 82 2.66 -17.88 26.45
N ALA A 83 2.63 -17.13 27.54
CA ALA A 83 1.99 -17.58 28.78
C ALA A 83 0.46 -17.51 28.67
N PHE A 84 -0.24 -18.54 29.13
CA PHE A 84 -1.70 -18.61 29.14
C PHE A 84 -2.22 -19.51 30.27
N GLU A 85 -3.49 -19.29 30.63
CA GLU A 85 -4.25 -20.15 31.53
C GLU A 85 -5.41 -20.78 30.76
N VAL A 86 -5.76 -22.03 31.07
CA VAL A 86 -6.92 -22.71 30.47
C VAL A 86 -7.89 -23.09 31.55
N SER A 87 -9.16 -22.75 31.35
CA SER A 87 -10.27 -23.21 32.17
C SER A 87 -11.45 -23.64 31.27
N SER A 88 -12.36 -24.44 31.82
CA SER A 88 -13.58 -24.86 31.12
C SER A 88 -14.81 -24.64 32.00
N THR A 89 -15.89 -24.16 31.38
CA THR A 89 -17.16 -23.95 32.06
C THR A 89 -18.32 -23.96 31.06
N ASN A 90 -19.43 -24.58 31.43
CA ASN A 90 -20.70 -24.54 30.70
C ASN A 90 -20.58 -24.78 29.17
N GLY A 91 -19.76 -25.75 28.75
CA GLY A 91 -19.60 -26.06 27.32
C GLY A 91 -18.63 -25.14 26.56
N HIS A 92 -17.84 -24.35 27.28
CA HIS A 92 -16.82 -23.45 26.74
C HIS A 92 -15.43 -23.75 27.29
N VAL A 93 -14.40 -23.52 26.49
CA VAL A 93 -12.99 -23.49 26.90
C VAL A 93 -12.47 -22.07 26.80
N LEU A 94 -11.91 -21.59 27.93
CA LEU A 94 -11.33 -20.25 28.00
C LEU A 94 -9.80 -20.37 27.98
N VAL A 95 -9.16 -19.72 27.01
CA VAL A 95 -7.71 -19.55 26.92
C VAL A 95 -7.39 -18.10 27.24
N LYS A 96 -6.94 -17.84 28.47
CA LYS A 96 -6.66 -16.51 28.99
C LYS A 96 -5.18 -16.19 28.84
N ALA A 97 -4.86 -15.19 28.07
CA ALA A 97 -3.52 -14.61 27.92
C ALA A 97 -3.46 -13.22 28.57
N LYS A 98 -2.29 -12.58 28.50
CA LYS A 98 -2.02 -11.27 29.16
C LYS A 98 -3.01 -10.16 28.78
N ARG A 99 -3.39 -10.06 27.50
CA ARG A 99 -4.18 -8.94 26.95
C ARG A 99 -5.62 -9.31 26.59
N ALA A 100 -5.88 -10.60 26.36
CA ALA A 100 -7.19 -11.04 25.95
C ALA A 100 -7.47 -12.48 26.39
N THR A 101 -8.74 -12.86 26.31
CA THR A 101 -9.21 -14.23 26.52
C THR A 101 -9.90 -14.69 25.23
N ALA A 102 -9.49 -15.83 24.72
CA ALA A 102 -10.24 -16.58 23.70
C ALA A 102 -11.23 -17.51 24.41
N ASP A 103 -12.50 -17.39 24.08
CA ASP A 103 -13.62 -18.24 24.53
C ASP A 103 -14.05 -19.11 23.35
N ILE A 104 -13.87 -20.43 23.47
CA ILE A 104 -14.16 -21.41 22.42
C ILE A 104 -15.36 -22.24 22.86
N GLU A 105 -16.43 -22.18 22.08
CA GLU A 105 -17.63 -23.00 22.29
C GLU A 105 -17.38 -24.46 21.83
N LEU A 106 -17.47 -25.40 22.73
CA LEU A 106 -17.17 -26.82 22.44
C LEU A 106 -18.13 -27.45 21.43
N ALA A 107 -19.37 -26.99 21.35
CA ALA A 107 -20.36 -27.54 20.44
C ALA A 107 -20.09 -27.16 18.98
N THR A 108 -19.62 -25.94 18.74
CA THR A 108 -19.52 -25.34 17.39
C THR A 108 -18.08 -25.09 16.97
N GLY A 109 -17.15 -24.91 17.93
CA GLY A 109 -15.80 -24.45 17.68
C GLY A 109 -15.70 -22.96 17.39
N LEU A 110 -16.74 -22.17 17.59
CA LEU A 110 -16.73 -20.71 17.42
C LEU A 110 -15.86 -20.06 18.49
N VAL A 111 -15.07 -19.08 18.08
CA VAL A 111 -14.12 -18.37 18.94
C VAL A 111 -14.60 -16.93 19.16
N ARG A 112 -14.58 -16.46 20.40
CA ARG A 112 -14.86 -15.07 20.78
C ARG A 112 -13.67 -14.53 21.56
N PHE A 113 -13.38 -13.25 21.37
CA PHE A 113 -12.29 -12.58 22.08
C PHE A 113 -12.82 -11.44 22.94
N THR A 114 -12.36 -11.41 24.18
CA THR A 114 -12.58 -10.30 25.11
C THR A 114 -11.25 -9.75 25.60
N ASP A 115 -11.20 -8.45 25.93
CA ASP A 115 -10.01 -7.88 26.56
C ASP A 115 -9.84 -8.35 28.02
N ALA A 116 -8.76 -7.92 28.68
CA ALA A 116 -8.46 -8.25 30.07
C ALA A 116 -9.53 -7.76 31.07
N LYS A 117 -10.43 -6.84 30.65
CA LYS A 117 -11.55 -6.30 31.43
C LYS A 117 -12.89 -6.98 31.08
N GLY A 118 -12.90 -7.98 30.20
CA GLY A 118 -14.09 -8.69 29.75
C GLY A 118 -14.91 -7.95 28.66
N ARG A 119 -14.42 -6.84 28.09
CA ARG A 119 -15.12 -6.19 26.98
C ARG A 119 -14.95 -7.01 25.71
N ALA A 120 -16.05 -7.19 24.95
CA ALA A 120 -16.00 -7.86 23.65
C ALA A 120 -15.11 -7.09 22.65
N LEU A 121 -14.17 -7.79 22.06
CA LEU A 121 -13.32 -7.30 20.99
C LEU A 121 -13.82 -7.79 19.63
N LEU A 122 -13.78 -9.10 19.39
CA LEU A 122 -14.19 -9.75 18.15
C LEU A 122 -14.92 -11.06 18.46
N ALA A 123 -15.91 -11.42 17.67
CA ALA A 123 -16.57 -12.72 17.78
C ALA A 123 -16.85 -13.32 16.40
N GLU A 124 -16.54 -14.58 16.23
CA GLU A 124 -17.10 -15.37 15.14
C GLU A 124 -18.62 -15.48 15.38
N SER A 125 -19.44 -15.16 14.39
CA SER A 125 -20.91 -15.10 14.52
C SER A 125 -21.65 -16.17 13.74
N GLY A 126 -20.98 -16.84 12.83
CA GLY A 126 -21.50 -17.95 12.04
C GLY A 126 -20.45 -19.05 11.90
N GLN A 127 -20.92 -20.27 11.62
CA GLN A 127 -20.03 -21.39 11.33
C GLN A 127 -19.11 -21.06 10.16
N ALA A 128 -17.86 -21.51 10.23
CA ALA A 128 -16.96 -21.48 9.07
C ALA A 128 -17.59 -22.31 7.94
N ALA A 129 -17.57 -21.77 6.71
CA ALA A 129 -17.96 -22.52 5.53
C ALA A 129 -16.70 -23.03 4.82
N PHE A 130 -16.71 -24.32 4.49
CA PHE A 130 -15.66 -24.99 3.72
C PHE A 130 -16.31 -25.63 2.50
N LYS A 131 -16.20 -24.98 1.35
CA LYS A 131 -16.71 -25.52 0.09
C LYS A 131 -15.58 -26.26 -0.62
N PRO A 132 -15.70 -27.58 -0.88
CA PRO A 132 -14.66 -28.32 -1.60
C PRO A 132 -14.38 -27.72 -2.98
N VAL A 133 -13.11 -27.56 -3.32
CA VAL A 133 -12.63 -27.14 -4.63
C VAL A 133 -11.46 -28.02 -5.04
N THR A 134 -11.29 -28.26 -6.33
CA THR A 134 -10.15 -29.01 -6.87
C THR A 134 -9.32 -28.06 -7.70
N VAL A 135 -8.02 -27.93 -7.37
CA VAL A 135 -7.08 -27.09 -8.07
C VAL A 135 -5.90 -27.95 -8.52
N GLU A 136 -5.62 -27.97 -9.82
CA GLU A 136 -4.53 -28.80 -10.40
C GLU A 136 -4.59 -30.26 -9.93
N GLY A 137 -5.80 -30.82 -9.82
CA GLY A 137 -6.05 -32.19 -9.41
C GLY A 137 -5.92 -32.46 -7.91
N LYS A 138 -5.65 -31.46 -7.07
CA LYS A 138 -5.50 -31.61 -5.61
C LYS A 138 -6.73 -31.07 -4.88
N PRO A 139 -7.14 -31.64 -3.74
CA PRO A 139 -8.27 -31.18 -2.95
C PRO A 139 -7.90 -29.96 -2.10
N PHE A 140 -8.76 -28.93 -2.14
CA PHE A 140 -8.73 -27.74 -1.31
C PHE A 140 -10.16 -27.38 -0.87
N VAL A 141 -10.30 -26.28 -0.16
CA VAL A 141 -11.60 -25.70 0.18
C VAL A 141 -11.59 -24.20 -0.09
N ALA A 142 -12.68 -23.66 -0.62
CA ALA A 142 -12.97 -22.26 -0.46
C ALA A 142 -13.44 -22.03 0.97
N VAL A 143 -12.88 -21.02 1.63
CA VAL A 143 -13.06 -20.78 3.08
C VAL A 143 -13.82 -19.47 3.28
N SER A 144 -14.78 -19.48 4.21
CA SER A 144 -15.49 -18.27 4.62
C SER A 144 -15.72 -18.30 6.13
N GLN A 145 -15.47 -17.16 6.81
CA GLN A 145 -15.79 -16.95 8.23
C GLN A 145 -16.48 -15.63 8.43
N GLN A 146 -17.61 -15.66 9.11
CA GLN A 146 -18.39 -14.52 9.52
C GLN A 146 -17.95 -14.03 10.90
N PHE A 147 -17.81 -12.70 11.06
CA PHE A 147 -17.50 -12.03 12.31
C PHE A 147 -18.52 -10.94 12.60
N ASN A 148 -18.80 -10.69 13.88
CA ASN A 148 -19.57 -9.54 14.31
C ASN A 148 -18.71 -8.27 14.21
N ARG A 149 -19.29 -7.17 13.71
CA ARG A 149 -18.70 -5.84 13.72
C ARG A 149 -19.55 -4.84 14.51
N GLY A 150 -18.92 -3.87 15.14
CA GLY A 150 -19.62 -2.77 15.79
C GLY A 150 -20.04 -1.71 14.77
N THR A 151 -21.18 -1.06 14.99
CA THR A 151 -21.61 0.05 14.13
C THR A 151 -20.80 1.31 14.31
N ASP A 152 -20.21 1.48 15.48
CA ASP A 152 -19.33 2.59 15.89
C ASP A 152 -17.84 2.27 15.74
N GLU A 153 -17.51 1.12 15.19
CA GLU A 153 -16.15 0.63 15.02
C GLU A 153 -15.54 1.16 13.70
N GLY A 154 -14.31 1.64 13.74
CA GLY A 154 -13.53 1.89 12.55
C GLY A 154 -12.70 0.66 12.20
N LEU A 155 -12.71 0.26 10.91
CA LEU A 155 -11.93 -0.85 10.37
C LEU A 155 -11.04 -0.32 9.25
N TYR A 156 -9.74 -0.55 9.34
CA TYR A 156 -8.71 0.01 8.47
C TYR A 156 -7.72 -1.05 8.03
N GLY A 157 -6.81 -0.71 7.11
CA GLY A 157 -5.79 -1.62 6.62
C GLY A 157 -6.18 -2.24 5.29
N LEU A 158 -6.11 -3.57 5.17
CA LEU A 158 -6.41 -4.36 3.96
C LEU A 158 -5.48 -4.08 2.76
N GLY A 159 -4.42 -3.28 2.95
CA GLY A 159 -3.47 -2.89 1.92
C GLY A 159 -3.71 -1.49 1.38
N GLN A 160 -3.68 -1.34 0.07
CA GLN A 160 -3.86 -0.08 -0.65
C GLN A 160 -4.95 -0.25 -1.70
N HIS A 161 -5.97 0.64 -1.69
CA HIS A 161 -7.09 0.61 -2.65
C HIS A 161 -7.41 2.02 -3.14
N GLN A 162 -7.79 2.16 -4.43
CA GLN A 162 -7.94 3.46 -5.13
C GLN A 162 -9.40 3.95 -5.17
N ASN A 163 -10.17 3.79 -4.10
CA ASN A 163 -11.59 4.16 -4.02
C ASN A 163 -11.89 5.33 -3.08
N ALA A 164 -10.88 6.08 -2.66
CA ALA A 164 -10.96 7.21 -1.72
C ALA A 164 -11.65 6.85 -0.39
N GLN A 165 -11.47 5.62 0.08
CA GLN A 165 -12.12 5.08 1.26
C GLN A 165 -11.14 4.87 2.41
N MET A 166 -11.41 5.50 3.56
CA MET A 166 -10.56 5.40 4.74
C MET A 166 -10.99 4.27 5.66
N ASN A 167 -12.28 4.16 5.95
CA ASN A 167 -12.85 3.20 6.89
C ASN A 167 -13.66 2.13 6.14
N TYR A 168 -13.27 0.87 6.30
CA TYR A 168 -13.90 -0.28 5.62
C TYR A 168 -15.06 -0.91 6.38
N ASN A 169 -15.54 -0.29 7.47
CA ASN A 169 -16.69 -0.81 8.22
C ASN A 169 -17.98 -0.74 7.40
N GLY A 170 -18.45 -1.88 6.89
CA GLY A 170 -19.62 -2.01 6.02
C GLY A 170 -19.30 -1.94 4.53
N GLU A 171 -18.02 -1.93 4.17
CA GLU A 171 -17.57 -1.93 2.79
C GLU A 171 -17.12 -3.31 2.32
N ASP A 172 -17.09 -3.47 1.00
CA ASP A 172 -16.66 -4.70 0.33
C ASP A 172 -15.34 -4.46 -0.37
N VAL A 173 -14.34 -5.30 -0.08
CA VAL A 173 -12.99 -5.17 -0.63
C VAL A 173 -12.56 -6.51 -1.21
N GLU A 174 -12.23 -6.53 -2.50
CA GLU A 174 -11.54 -7.65 -3.10
C GLU A 174 -10.06 -7.57 -2.75
N LEU A 175 -9.51 -8.66 -2.26
CA LEU A 175 -8.11 -8.80 -1.89
C LEU A 175 -7.40 -9.61 -2.98
N ALA A 176 -7.06 -8.93 -4.07
CA ALA A 176 -6.30 -9.43 -5.20
C ALA A 176 -5.22 -8.41 -5.57
N GLN A 177 -4.08 -8.89 -6.05
CA GLN A 177 -3.02 -7.98 -6.51
C GLN A 177 -3.35 -7.47 -7.90
N HIS A 178 -3.40 -6.15 -8.04
CA HIS A 178 -3.60 -5.45 -9.30
C HIS A 178 -2.64 -4.25 -9.40
N ASN A 179 -2.41 -3.77 -10.60
CA ASN A 179 -1.77 -2.47 -10.78
C ASN A 179 -2.63 -1.39 -10.12
N MET A 180 -2.16 -0.76 -9.06
CA MET A 180 -2.75 0.24 -8.15
C MET A 180 -3.36 -0.32 -6.85
N ASP A 181 -3.89 -1.53 -6.83
CA ASP A 181 -4.43 -2.14 -5.61
C ASP A 181 -3.49 -3.21 -5.07
N ILE A 182 -3.18 -3.10 -3.79
CA ILE A 182 -2.29 -3.99 -3.06
C ILE A 182 -3.09 -4.67 -1.96
N ALA A 183 -3.24 -5.97 -2.06
CA ALA A 183 -3.97 -6.78 -1.09
C ALA A 183 -3.07 -7.18 0.08
N VAL A 184 -3.43 -6.77 1.29
CA VAL A 184 -2.86 -7.27 2.54
C VAL A 184 -4.01 -7.72 3.42
N PRO A 185 -4.20 -9.02 3.70
CA PRO A 185 -5.37 -9.52 4.41
C PRO A 185 -5.28 -9.28 5.93
N PHE A 186 -4.99 -8.05 6.33
CA PHE A 186 -4.88 -7.59 7.70
C PHE A 186 -5.75 -6.36 7.94
N VAL A 187 -6.71 -6.49 8.85
CA VAL A 187 -7.61 -5.41 9.28
C VAL A 187 -7.29 -4.99 10.70
N VAL A 188 -7.34 -3.67 10.94
CA VAL A 188 -7.09 -3.02 12.24
C VAL A 188 -8.36 -2.33 12.71
N SER A 189 -8.76 -2.59 13.96
CA SER A 189 -9.96 -2.06 14.57
C SER A 189 -9.67 -0.99 15.62
N THR A 190 -10.52 0.07 15.66
CA THR A 190 -10.50 1.07 16.74
C THR A 190 -10.82 0.48 18.13
N ARG A 191 -11.19 -0.79 18.22
CA ARG A 191 -11.30 -1.53 19.49
C ARG A 191 -9.95 -2.08 19.97
N SER A 192 -8.85 -1.67 19.33
CA SER A 192 -7.46 -2.06 19.66
C SER A 192 -7.21 -3.56 19.44
N TYR A 193 -7.68 -4.10 18.33
CA TYR A 193 -7.27 -5.42 17.86
C TYR A 193 -6.94 -5.38 16.36
N GLY A 194 -6.14 -6.34 15.91
CA GLY A 194 -5.91 -6.66 14.51
C GLY A 194 -6.32 -8.09 14.20
N LEU A 195 -6.74 -8.33 12.95
CA LEU A 195 -7.04 -9.66 12.44
C LEU A 195 -6.27 -9.87 11.13
N LEU A 196 -5.30 -10.78 11.14
CA LEU A 196 -4.56 -11.20 9.94
C LEU A 196 -5.16 -12.52 9.45
N TRP A 197 -5.77 -12.49 8.28
CA TRP A 197 -6.30 -13.67 7.59
C TRP A 197 -5.18 -14.34 6.81
N ASP A 198 -4.68 -15.46 7.31
CA ASP A 198 -3.47 -16.13 6.80
C ASP A 198 -3.80 -17.04 5.62
N ASN A 199 -4.07 -16.43 4.48
CA ASN A 199 -4.35 -17.11 3.22
C ASN A 199 -3.79 -16.27 2.05
N ALA A 200 -3.09 -16.91 1.11
CA ALA A 200 -2.41 -16.26 -0.02
C ALA A 200 -3.19 -16.33 -1.36
N SER A 201 -4.37 -16.98 -1.37
CA SER A 201 -5.25 -16.96 -2.53
C SER A 201 -6.06 -15.68 -2.64
N ILE A 202 -6.78 -15.51 -3.73
CA ILE A 202 -7.77 -14.43 -3.86
C ILE A 202 -8.73 -14.50 -2.68
N SER A 203 -8.92 -13.38 -2.01
CA SER A 203 -9.73 -13.27 -0.81
C SER A 203 -10.67 -12.06 -0.91
N ARG A 204 -11.65 -11.97 -0.02
CA ARG A 204 -12.56 -10.81 0.09
C ARG A 204 -12.79 -10.48 1.56
N PHE A 205 -12.98 -9.20 1.81
CA PHE A 205 -13.43 -8.67 3.09
C PHE A 205 -14.74 -7.92 2.88
N GLY A 206 -15.74 -8.13 3.75
CA GLY A 206 -17.05 -7.48 3.62
C GLY A 206 -18.17 -8.47 3.34
N ASN A 207 -18.95 -8.24 2.28
CA ASN A 207 -19.98 -9.16 1.81
C ASN A 207 -19.32 -10.43 1.22
N PRO A 208 -19.77 -11.64 1.61
CA PRO A 208 -19.19 -12.88 1.09
C PRO A 208 -19.57 -13.16 -0.37
N LYS A 209 -20.58 -12.47 -0.91
CA LYS A 209 -21.00 -12.63 -2.30
C LYS A 209 -20.14 -11.76 -3.22
N PRO A 210 -19.65 -12.31 -4.34
CA PRO A 210 -18.99 -11.50 -5.36
C PRO A 210 -19.99 -10.56 -6.03
N TYR A 211 -19.48 -9.49 -6.61
CA TYR A 211 -20.25 -8.65 -7.52
C TYR A 211 -20.58 -9.42 -8.79
N THR A 212 -21.80 -9.23 -9.32
CA THR A 212 -22.30 -9.84 -10.56
C THR A 212 -22.71 -8.78 -11.55
N LEU A 213 -22.72 -9.11 -12.84
CA LEU A 213 -23.18 -8.17 -13.88
C LEU A 213 -24.62 -7.73 -13.64
N VAL A 214 -24.88 -6.44 -13.79
CA VAL A 214 -26.23 -5.90 -13.76
C VAL A 214 -27.00 -6.44 -14.97
N GLY A 215 -28.10 -7.14 -14.71
CA GLY A 215 -28.87 -7.90 -15.69
C GLY A 215 -28.86 -9.41 -15.41
N GLU A 216 -27.87 -9.92 -14.64
CA GLU A 216 -27.86 -11.30 -14.13
C GLU A 216 -28.53 -11.36 -12.73
N GLY A 217 -28.11 -10.46 -11.81
CA GLY A 217 -28.62 -10.39 -10.44
C GLY A 217 -29.79 -9.43 -10.25
N LEU A 218 -29.87 -8.37 -11.06
CA LEU A 218 -30.95 -7.37 -11.05
C LEU A 218 -31.72 -7.38 -12.37
N LYS A 219 -33.04 -7.25 -12.30
CA LYS A 219 -33.88 -7.09 -13.47
C LYS A 219 -33.66 -5.74 -14.10
N VAL A 220 -33.37 -5.73 -15.41
CA VAL A 220 -33.25 -4.52 -16.22
C VAL A 220 -34.28 -4.53 -17.32
N THR A 221 -34.93 -3.39 -17.55
CA THR A 221 -35.84 -3.19 -18.67
C THR A 221 -35.60 -1.85 -19.33
N SER A 222 -35.87 -1.74 -20.63
CA SER A 222 -35.83 -0.47 -21.34
C SER A 222 -36.89 -0.42 -22.40
N GLY A 223 -37.78 0.59 -22.33
CA GLY A 223 -38.98 0.67 -23.21
C GLY A 223 -39.87 -0.56 -23.15
N GLY A 224 -40.01 -1.17 -21.97
CA GLY A 224 -40.79 -2.37 -21.73
C GLY A 224 -40.15 -3.68 -22.21
N LYS A 225 -38.96 -3.65 -22.79
CA LYS A 225 -38.19 -4.83 -23.23
C LYS A 225 -37.14 -5.23 -22.19
N PRO A 226 -36.82 -6.52 -21.99
CA PRO A 226 -35.74 -6.95 -21.11
C PRO A 226 -34.37 -6.44 -21.57
N GLY A 227 -33.53 -6.05 -20.62
CA GLY A 227 -32.15 -5.62 -20.85
C GLY A 227 -32.02 -4.11 -21.07
N TRP A 228 -30.77 -3.71 -21.39
CA TRP A 228 -30.36 -2.36 -21.64
C TRP A 228 -30.66 -1.95 -23.09
N LYS A 229 -31.19 -0.75 -23.32
CA LYS A 229 -31.11 -0.12 -24.63
C LYS A 229 -29.71 0.42 -24.84
N ALA A 230 -28.95 -0.12 -25.79
CA ALA A 230 -27.61 0.31 -26.18
C ALA A 230 -27.67 1.05 -27.50
N GLU A 231 -27.21 2.29 -27.53
CA GLU A 231 -27.14 3.15 -28.71
C GLU A 231 -25.66 3.47 -29.00
N TYR A 232 -25.17 3.05 -30.19
CA TYR A 232 -23.81 3.20 -30.61
C TYR A 232 -23.70 4.26 -31.71
N PHE A 233 -22.68 5.09 -31.63
CA PHE A 233 -22.42 6.18 -32.54
C PHE A 233 -20.98 6.13 -33.03
N LEU A 234 -20.76 6.46 -34.30
CA LEU A 234 -19.46 6.70 -34.94
C LEU A 234 -19.44 8.13 -35.44
N ASP A 235 -18.48 8.95 -35.02
CA ASP A 235 -18.39 10.38 -35.34
C ASP A 235 -19.71 11.14 -35.12
N GLY A 236 -20.42 10.79 -34.06
CA GLY A 236 -21.73 11.36 -33.68
C GLY A 236 -22.92 10.88 -34.53
N LYS A 237 -22.72 9.99 -35.50
CA LYS A 237 -23.80 9.41 -36.31
C LYS A 237 -24.23 8.06 -35.71
N PRO A 238 -25.55 7.78 -35.64
CA PRO A 238 -26.04 6.48 -35.20
C PRO A 238 -25.47 5.34 -36.05
N ALA A 239 -24.84 4.35 -35.41
CA ALA A 239 -24.34 3.15 -36.06
C ALA A 239 -25.31 1.97 -35.87
N ILE A 240 -25.70 1.69 -34.63
CA ILE A 240 -26.67 0.63 -34.30
C ILE A 240 -27.35 0.93 -32.98
N THR A 241 -28.59 0.50 -32.85
CA THR A 241 -29.33 0.40 -31.58
C THR A 241 -29.73 -1.04 -31.36
N ARG A 242 -29.47 -1.60 -30.17
CA ARG A 242 -29.84 -2.99 -29.85
C ARG A 242 -30.18 -3.12 -28.35
N GLN A 243 -30.79 -4.25 -27.99
CA GLN A 243 -30.97 -4.66 -26.60
C GLN A 243 -29.79 -5.52 -26.17
N GLU A 244 -29.25 -5.25 -24.97
CA GLU A 244 -28.18 -6.02 -24.35
C GLU A 244 -28.63 -6.52 -22.98
N ALA A 245 -28.44 -7.81 -22.70
CA ALA A 245 -28.79 -8.38 -21.41
C ALA A 245 -27.96 -7.76 -20.26
N THR A 246 -26.69 -7.57 -20.51
CA THR A 246 -25.70 -7.02 -19.58
C THR A 246 -24.76 -6.04 -20.31
N ILE A 247 -24.14 -5.15 -19.57
CA ILE A 247 -23.01 -4.36 -20.07
C ILE A 247 -21.74 -5.13 -19.69
N ASN A 248 -21.16 -5.86 -20.67
CA ASN A 248 -19.98 -6.71 -20.44
C ASN A 248 -18.97 -6.64 -21.58
N TYR A 249 -18.02 -5.74 -21.42
CA TYR A 249 -16.81 -5.57 -22.23
C TYR A 249 -15.59 -5.48 -21.29
N GLN A 250 -15.59 -6.30 -20.21
CA GLN A 250 -14.70 -6.16 -19.06
C GLN A 250 -13.26 -6.57 -19.39
N TYR A 251 -13.08 -7.65 -20.14
CA TYR A 251 -11.77 -8.23 -20.40
C TYR A 251 -11.53 -8.41 -21.92
N ILE A 252 -10.30 -8.77 -22.30
CA ILE A 252 -9.94 -9.05 -23.69
C ILE A 252 -10.90 -10.06 -24.30
N LYS A 253 -11.21 -11.15 -23.59
CA LYS A 253 -12.14 -12.20 -24.06
C LYS A 253 -13.56 -11.70 -24.31
N ASP A 254 -13.97 -10.62 -23.67
CA ASP A 254 -15.33 -10.07 -23.78
C ASP A 254 -15.48 -9.09 -24.96
N GLN A 255 -14.36 -8.65 -25.56
CA GLN A 255 -14.38 -7.73 -26.72
C GLN A 255 -15.06 -8.33 -27.96
N LYS A 256 -15.21 -9.67 -28.02
CA LYS A 256 -16.04 -10.35 -29.03
C LYS A 256 -17.51 -9.94 -28.99
N ASN A 257 -18.01 -9.42 -27.86
CA ASN A 257 -19.39 -8.95 -27.69
C ASN A 257 -19.65 -7.63 -28.42
N TRP A 258 -18.60 -6.92 -28.85
CA TRP A 258 -18.71 -5.64 -29.54
C TRP A 258 -19.44 -5.77 -30.88
N PRO A 259 -20.47 -4.94 -31.19
CA PRO A 259 -21.22 -5.05 -32.43
C PRO A 259 -20.37 -4.63 -33.61
N GLU A 260 -20.36 -5.44 -34.69
CA GLU A 260 -19.54 -5.20 -35.88
C GLU A 260 -19.82 -3.83 -36.50
N ALA A 261 -21.11 -3.44 -36.55
CA ALA A 261 -21.55 -2.16 -37.12
C ALA A 261 -21.02 -0.92 -36.36
N ALA A 262 -20.53 -1.11 -35.13
CA ALA A 262 -19.99 -0.03 -34.27
C ALA A 262 -18.47 -0.14 -34.06
N LYS A 263 -17.78 -1.04 -34.79
CA LYS A 263 -16.32 -1.11 -34.77
C LYS A 263 -15.72 0.12 -35.41
N ALA A 264 -14.93 0.87 -34.68
CA ALA A 264 -14.14 1.95 -35.24
C ALA A 264 -12.94 1.40 -36.02
N GLN A 265 -12.49 2.10 -37.03
CA GLN A 265 -11.17 1.85 -37.59
C GLN A 265 -10.11 2.19 -36.52
N THR A 266 -9.12 1.32 -36.37
CA THR A 266 -8.02 1.51 -35.46
C THR A 266 -6.70 1.62 -36.22
N VAL A 267 -5.78 2.43 -35.72
CA VAL A 267 -4.38 2.41 -36.14
C VAL A 267 -3.56 1.72 -35.06
N ALA A 268 -2.53 0.98 -35.49
CA ALA A 268 -1.63 0.34 -34.52
C ALA A 268 -1.05 1.38 -33.56
N ALA A 269 -1.01 1.04 -32.28
CA ALA A 269 -0.38 1.91 -31.28
C ALA A 269 1.12 2.03 -31.59
N THR A 270 1.60 3.24 -31.79
CA THR A 270 3.02 3.51 -31.95
C THR A 270 3.64 3.75 -30.56
N GLY A 271 4.07 2.66 -29.93
CA GLY A 271 4.96 2.74 -28.77
C GLY A 271 4.33 3.00 -27.40
N GLY A 272 3.06 2.67 -27.19
CA GLY A 272 2.39 2.72 -25.87
C GLY A 272 1.86 1.35 -25.43
N GLN A 273 1.38 1.24 -24.19
CA GLN A 273 0.81 0.00 -23.63
C GLN A 273 -0.59 -0.35 -24.19
N ASN A 274 -1.09 0.38 -25.18
CA ASN A 274 -2.41 0.14 -25.78
C ASN A 274 -2.33 -0.94 -26.86
N THR A 275 -2.55 -2.19 -26.49
CA THR A 275 -2.55 -3.34 -27.41
C THR A 275 -3.71 -3.34 -28.40
N ALA A 276 -4.78 -2.59 -28.12
CA ALA A 276 -5.97 -2.52 -28.98
C ALA A 276 -5.84 -1.46 -30.10
N GLY A 277 -4.75 -0.68 -30.10
CA GLY A 277 -4.59 0.46 -31.02
C GLY A 277 -5.43 1.68 -30.62
N ASN A 278 -5.27 2.78 -31.38
CA ASN A 278 -6.09 3.97 -31.19
C ASN A 278 -7.21 4.01 -32.23
N ALA A 279 -8.45 4.26 -31.79
CA ALA A 279 -9.57 4.45 -32.71
C ALA A 279 -9.39 5.74 -33.51
N VAL A 280 -9.54 5.64 -34.84
CA VAL A 280 -9.48 6.79 -35.76
C VAL A 280 -10.80 7.54 -35.75
N GLN A 281 -11.90 6.84 -35.48
CA GLN A 281 -13.25 7.40 -35.40
C GLN A 281 -13.66 7.58 -33.97
N LYS A 282 -14.32 8.68 -33.63
CA LYS A 282 -14.88 8.90 -32.30
C LYS A 282 -16.07 7.95 -32.09
N GLN A 283 -15.91 7.01 -31.19
CA GLN A 283 -16.99 6.13 -30.75
C GLN A 283 -17.69 6.75 -29.54
N THR A 284 -19.01 6.58 -29.46
CA THR A 284 -19.79 6.87 -28.25
C THR A 284 -20.83 5.78 -28.09
N VAL A 285 -21.02 5.32 -26.84
CA VAL A 285 -22.07 4.36 -26.48
C VAL A 285 -22.91 4.95 -25.38
N VAL A 286 -24.24 4.82 -25.51
CA VAL A 286 -25.18 5.21 -24.46
C VAL A 286 -26.03 4.00 -24.11
N TRP A 287 -25.92 3.54 -22.85
CA TRP A 287 -26.86 2.57 -22.28
C TRP A 287 -27.89 3.26 -21.44
N THR A 288 -29.16 2.81 -21.57
CA THR A 288 -30.27 3.26 -20.73
C THR A 288 -31.06 2.04 -20.28
N GLY A 289 -31.36 1.95 -18.98
CA GLY A 289 -32.14 0.86 -18.41
C GLY A 289 -32.78 1.24 -17.09
N ASP A 290 -33.98 0.72 -16.85
CA ASP A 290 -34.70 0.79 -15.59
C ASP A 290 -34.31 -0.44 -14.77
N VAL A 291 -33.49 -0.24 -13.74
CA VAL A 291 -32.92 -1.29 -12.87
C VAL A 291 -33.83 -1.46 -11.66
N GLN A 292 -34.40 -2.66 -11.52
CA GLN A 292 -35.38 -2.96 -10.47
C GLN A 292 -34.76 -3.84 -9.37
N PRO A 293 -34.68 -3.36 -8.09
CA PRO A 293 -34.15 -4.16 -7.00
C PRO A 293 -35.19 -5.15 -6.45
N GLU A 294 -34.69 -6.31 -5.99
CA GLU A 294 -35.49 -7.32 -5.29
C GLU A 294 -35.52 -7.12 -3.77
N VAL A 295 -34.66 -6.27 -3.23
CA VAL A 295 -34.57 -5.93 -1.81
C VAL A 295 -34.48 -4.41 -1.64
N THR A 296 -34.93 -3.91 -0.47
CA THR A 296 -34.79 -2.49 -0.12
C THR A 296 -33.51 -2.27 0.66
N GLY A 297 -32.74 -1.27 0.30
CA GLY A 297 -31.51 -0.89 1.00
C GLY A 297 -30.55 -0.09 0.13
N THR A 298 -29.33 0.08 0.63
CA THR A 298 -28.24 0.67 -0.15
C THR A 298 -27.59 -0.42 -0.99
N HIS A 299 -27.79 -0.34 -2.29
CA HIS A 299 -27.20 -1.24 -3.28
C HIS A 299 -25.84 -0.70 -3.70
N LYS A 300 -24.86 -1.58 -3.83
CA LYS A 300 -23.49 -1.24 -4.21
C LYS A 300 -23.24 -1.57 -5.67
N PHE A 301 -22.70 -0.62 -6.39
CA PHE A 301 -22.35 -0.77 -7.80
C PHE A 301 -20.86 -0.57 -8.00
N GLN A 302 -20.31 -1.35 -8.92
CA GLN A 302 -18.94 -1.19 -9.43
C GLN A 302 -19.00 -1.04 -10.94
N LEU A 303 -18.51 0.07 -11.46
CA LEU A 303 -18.28 0.24 -12.88
C LEU A 303 -16.81 0.02 -13.18
N TYR A 304 -16.48 -1.10 -13.86
CA TYR A 304 -15.17 -1.33 -14.45
C TYR A 304 -15.09 -0.57 -15.75
N GLY A 305 -14.16 0.37 -15.85
CA GLY A 305 -14.17 1.24 -17.03
C GLY A 305 -12.83 1.87 -17.36
N SER A 306 -12.67 2.20 -18.64
CA SER A 306 -11.58 3.01 -19.18
C SER A 306 -12.10 4.08 -20.14
N SER A 307 -11.21 5.00 -20.56
CA SER A 307 -11.54 6.18 -21.32
C SER A 307 -12.53 7.10 -20.59
N TYR A 308 -13.32 7.91 -21.26
CA TYR A 308 -14.28 8.83 -20.65
C TYR A 308 -15.64 8.17 -20.46
N TYR A 309 -16.16 8.23 -19.23
CA TYR A 309 -17.52 7.76 -18.96
C TYR A 309 -18.22 8.58 -17.88
N LYS A 310 -19.57 8.63 -18.03
CA LYS A 310 -20.47 9.25 -17.06
C LYS A 310 -21.59 8.29 -16.72
N VAL A 311 -21.98 8.27 -15.44
CA VAL A 311 -23.13 7.49 -14.95
C VAL A 311 -24.14 8.43 -14.34
N TYR A 312 -25.38 8.27 -14.74
CA TYR A 312 -26.53 8.99 -14.18
C TYR A 312 -27.52 8.01 -13.55
N ALA A 313 -28.06 8.35 -12.40
CA ALA A 313 -29.18 7.66 -11.76
C ALA A 313 -30.34 8.64 -11.63
N ASP A 314 -31.52 8.30 -12.21
CA ASP A 314 -32.69 9.17 -12.30
C ASP A 314 -32.34 10.60 -12.80
N GLY A 315 -31.48 10.69 -13.80
CA GLY A 315 -31.01 11.94 -14.42
C GLY A 315 -29.94 12.69 -13.62
N LYS A 316 -29.61 12.27 -12.39
CA LYS A 316 -28.54 12.88 -11.57
C LYS A 316 -27.19 12.24 -11.90
N LEU A 317 -26.16 13.07 -12.17
CA LEU A 317 -24.79 12.62 -12.36
C LEU A 317 -24.25 11.98 -11.08
N VAL A 318 -23.78 10.72 -11.17
CA VAL A 318 -23.20 9.94 -10.08
C VAL A 318 -21.70 9.79 -10.25
N LEU A 319 -21.25 9.48 -11.46
CA LEU A 319 -19.83 9.35 -11.80
C LEU A 319 -19.51 10.18 -13.04
N ASP A 320 -18.34 10.82 -13.02
CA ASP A 320 -17.66 11.42 -14.17
C ASP A 320 -16.18 11.06 -14.06
N ARG A 321 -15.68 10.20 -14.95
CA ARG A 321 -14.34 9.62 -14.86
C ARG A 321 -13.66 9.57 -16.22
N TRP A 322 -12.35 9.60 -16.17
CA TRP A 322 -11.44 9.19 -17.22
C TRP A 322 -10.39 8.24 -16.68
N ARG A 323 -10.02 7.26 -17.49
CA ARG A 323 -8.96 6.33 -17.17
C ARG A 323 -8.28 5.79 -18.43
N GLN A 324 -7.00 5.46 -18.37
CA GLN A 324 -6.25 4.86 -19.47
C GLN A 324 -6.80 3.47 -19.86
N ASN A 325 -6.76 3.16 -21.17
CA ASN A 325 -7.35 1.91 -21.68
C ASN A 325 -6.57 0.65 -21.31
N TRP A 326 -5.27 0.76 -21.16
CA TRP A 326 -4.42 -0.38 -20.81
C TRP A 326 -4.48 -0.75 -19.31
N ASN A 327 -5.08 0.08 -18.47
CA ASN A 327 -5.30 -0.19 -17.05
C ASN A 327 -6.70 0.31 -16.63
N PRO A 328 -7.78 -0.30 -17.12
CA PRO A 328 -9.15 -0.01 -16.68
C PRO A 328 -9.31 -0.37 -15.21
N TRP A 329 -10.21 0.30 -14.49
CA TRP A 329 -10.41 0.04 -13.09
C TRP A 329 -11.84 0.28 -12.60
N TYR A 330 -12.11 -0.19 -11.39
CA TYR A 330 -13.41 -0.05 -10.76
C TYR A 330 -13.64 1.36 -10.23
N ALA A 331 -14.81 1.92 -10.50
CA ALA A 331 -15.36 3.10 -9.83
C ALA A 331 -16.61 2.68 -9.06
N ASN A 332 -16.58 2.85 -7.74
CA ASN A 332 -17.68 2.43 -6.87
C ASN A 332 -18.68 3.55 -6.68
N PHE A 333 -19.96 3.21 -6.61
CA PHE A 333 -21.04 4.10 -6.20
C PHE A 333 -22.19 3.34 -5.56
N ASP A 334 -22.88 3.99 -4.64
CA ASP A 334 -24.00 3.43 -3.89
C ASP A 334 -25.29 4.11 -4.29
N LEU A 335 -26.38 3.32 -4.41
CA LEU A 335 -27.71 3.83 -4.65
C LEU A 335 -28.69 3.31 -3.58
N PRO A 336 -29.41 4.19 -2.86
CA PRO A 336 -30.54 3.77 -2.04
C PRO A 336 -31.70 3.37 -2.96
N MET A 337 -32.08 2.09 -2.92
CA MET A 337 -33.13 1.54 -3.79
C MET A 337 -34.24 0.91 -2.95
N THR A 338 -35.45 0.93 -3.48
CA THR A 338 -36.61 0.36 -2.84
C THR A 338 -37.12 -0.83 -3.65
N LYS A 339 -37.33 -1.99 -3.02
CA LYS A 339 -37.84 -3.21 -3.66
C LYS A 339 -38.98 -2.90 -4.62
N GLY A 340 -38.85 -3.36 -5.84
CA GLY A 340 -39.84 -3.25 -6.90
C GLY A 340 -40.01 -1.86 -7.54
N LYS A 341 -39.26 -0.83 -7.04
CA LYS A 341 -39.24 0.49 -7.68
C LYS A 341 -38.00 0.61 -8.54
N PRO A 342 -38.12 0.74 -9.84
CA PRO A 342 -36.94 0.88 -10.71
C PRO A 342 -36.25 2.23 -10.50
N VAL A 343 -34.93 2.22 -10.70
CA VAL A 343 -34.07 3.41 -10.84
C VAL A 343 -33.56 3.41 -12.25
N GLN A 344 -33.74 4.51 -12.99
CA GLN A 344 -33.19 4.62 -14.34
C GLN A 344 -31.68 4.89 -14.25
N ILE A 345 -30.88 3.97 -14.76
CA ILE A 345 -29.44 4.15 -14.94
C ILE A 345 -29.16 4.45 -16.42
N ARG A 346 -28.40 5.52 -16.65
CA ARG A 346 -27.89 5.90 -17.95
C ARG A 346 -26.37 6.01 -17.89
N ILE A 347 -25.68 5.34 -18.83
CA ILE A 347 -24.23 5.38 -18.93
C ILE A 347 -23.86 5.95 -20.29
N GLU A 348 -23.03 6.97 -20.32
CA GLU A 348 -22.38 7.52 -21.52
C GLU A 348 -20.92 7.12 -21.49
N TRP A 349 -20.43 6.56 -22.58
CA TRP A 349 -19.04 6.09 -22.69
C TRP A 349 -18.42 6.45 -24.04
N GLU A 350 -17.16 6.93 -24.00
CA GLU A 350 -16.31 7.09 -25.17
C GLU A 350 -15.26 5.96 -25.14
N PRO A 351 -15.46 4.83 -25.81
CA PRO A 351 -14.67 3.63 -25.65
C PRO A 351 -13.18 3.77 -25.98
N ASN A 352 -12.86 4.34 -27.12
CA ASN A 352 -11.49 4.41 -27.66
C ASN A 352 -10.75 3.07 -27.54
N ALA A 353 -11.38 1.98 -27.97
CA ALA A 353 -10.91 0.59 -27.81
C ALA A 353 -10.69 0.17 -26.33
N GLY A 354 -11.45 0.76 -25.42
CA GLY A 354 -11.38 0.48 -23.98
C GLY A 354 -12.32 -0.63 -23.50
N TYR A 355 -12.52 -0.65 -22.21
CA TYR A 355 -13.23 -1.69 -21.46
C TYR A 355 -14.37 -1.10 -20.64
N MET A 356 -15.47 -1.86 -20.48
CA MET A 356 -16.62 -1.43 -19.69
C MET A 356 -17.42 -2.63 -19.17
N ALA A 357 -17.75 -2.61 -17.86
CA ALA A 357 -18.75 -3.50 -17.28
C ALA A 357 -19.44 -2.82 -16.10
N LEU A 358 -20.72 -3.11 -15.90
CA LEU A 358 -21.46 -2.66 -14.75
C LEU A 358 -21.84 -3.86 -13.86
N LEU A 359 -21.32 -3.85 -12.63
CA LEU A 359 -21.50 -4.90 -11.63
C LEU A 359 -22.29 -4.35 -10.43
N HIS A 360 -22.87 -5.26 -9.68
CA HIS A 360 -23.74 -4.94 -8.56
C HIS A 360 -23.65 -5.98 -7.44
N ASN A 361 -23.85 -5.53 -6.21
CA ASN A 361 -24.08 -6.37 -5.04
C ASN A 361 -25.27 -5.85 -4.23
N ASP A 362 -26.11 -6.79 -3.76
CA ASP A 362 -27.26 -6.48 -2.92
C ASP A 362 -26.81 -6.07 -1.51
N PRO A 363 -27.61 -5.23 -0.81
CA PRO A 363 -27.39 -5.00 0.61
C PRO A 363 -27.49 -6.31 1.39
N LEU A 364 -26.70 -6.44 2.44
CA LEU A 364 -26.76 -7.59 3.33
C LEU A 364 -28.16 -7.74 3.93
N PRO A 365 -28.66 -8.97 4.14
CA PRO A 365 -29.91 -9.24 4.86
C PRO A 365 -29.91 -8.56 6.25
N ALA A 366 -31.09 -8.22 6.76
CA ALA A 366 -31.21 -7.46 8.00
C ALA A 366 -30.50 -8.11 9.20
N GLN A 367 -30.53 -9.44 9.29
CA GLN A 367 -29.83 -10.20 10.35
C GLN A 367 -28.30 -10.11 10.24
N ASP A 368 -27.76 -9.87 9.05
CA ASP A 368 -26.33 -9.87 8.76
C ASP A 368 -25.71 -8.46 8.65
N ARG A 369 -26.54 -7.40 8.82
CA ARG A 369 -26.08 -6.00 8.66
C ARG A 369 -24.93 -5.59 9.60
N HIS A 370 -24.77 -6.32 10.70
CA HIS A 370 -23.68 -6.12 11.68
C HIS A 370 -22.62 -7.20 11.59
N SER A 371 -22.51 -7.82 10.44
CA SER A 371 -21.51 -8.84 10.14
C SER A 371 -20.53 -8.38 9.08
N VAL A 372 -19.38 -9.03 9.07
CA VAL A 372 -18.34 -8.92 8.07
C VAL A 372 -17.72 -10.30 7.86
N TRP A 373 -17.32 -10.60 6.64
CA TRP A 373 -16.67 -11.87 6.32
C TRP A 373 -15.26 -11.66 5.86
N PHE A 374 -14.40 -12.64 6.18
CA PHE A 374 -13.27 -12.97 5.34
C PHE A 374 -13.60 -14.22 4.54
N THR A 375 -13.34 -14.19 3.24
CA THR A 375 -13.48 -15.35 2.34
C THR A 375 -12.19 -15.54 1.52
N SER A 376 -11.87 -16.77 1.17
CA SER A 376 -10.76 -17.12 0.27
C SER A 376 -11.19 -18.19 -0.70
N GLU A 377 -10.74 -18.11 -1.94
CA GLU A 377 -11.15 -19.02 -3.01
C GLU A 377 -10.47 -20.39 -2.88
N VAL A 378 -9.21 -20.41 -2.39
CA VAL A 378 -8.43 -21.63 -2.22
C VAL A 378 -7.72 -21.63 -0.88
N GLY A 379 -7.97 -22.63 -0.04
CA GLY A 379 -7.32 -22.81 1.26
C GLY A 379 -7.34 -24.26 1.70
N GLN A 380 -6.57 -24.54 2.75
CA GLN A 380 -6.52 -25.85 3.39
C GLN A 380 -7.29 -25.88 4.73
N ALA A 381 -7.46 -24.70 5.35
CA ALA A 381 -8.13 -24.51 6.63
C ALA A 381 -8.61 -23.05 6.74
N LYS A 382 -9.50 -22.77 7.69
CA LYS A 382 -9.67 -21.43 8.23
C LYS A 382 -8.43 -21.15 9.07
N ASN A 383 -7.72 -20.06 8.78
CA ASN A 383 -6.45 -19.73 9.42
C ASN A 383 -6.35 -18.20 9.60
N TYR A 384 -6.24 -17.74 10.86
CA TYR A 384 -6.07 -16.32 11.15
C TYR A 384 -5.34 -16.07 12.47
N TRP A 385 -4.71 -14.89 12.56
CA TRP A 385 -4.09 -14.36 13.77
C TRP A 385 -4.92 -13.23 14.35
N PHE A 386 -5.20 -13.28 15.63
CA PHE A 386 -5.85 -12.22 16.39
C PHE A 386 -4.82 -11.51 17.27
N VAL A 387 -4.66 -10.20 17.08
CA VAL A 387 -3.63 -9.37 17.71
C VAL A 387 -4.29 -8.35 18.64
N PRO A 388 -4.51 -8.65 19.94
CA PRO A 388 -5.01 -7.68 20.90
C PRO A 388 -3.90 -6.74 21.35
N ALA A 389 -4.23 -5.45 21.54
CA ALA A 389 -3.29 -4.44 22.01
C ALA A 389 -3.97 -3.37 22.88
N ASP A 390 -3.17 -2.44 23.43
CA ASP A 390 -3.70 -1.32 24.22
C ASP A 390 -4.16 -0.15 23.33
N ASN A 391 -3.57 -0.04 22.13
CA ASN A 391 -3.87 0.97 21.12
C ASN A 391 -3.51 0.47 19.71
N LEU A 392 -3.74 1.27 18.67
CA LEU A 392 -3.52 0.86 17.28
C LEU A 392 -2.03 0.72 16.93
N ASP A 393 -1.13 1.49 17.53
CA ASP A 393 0.32 1.29 17.37
C ASP A 393 0.75 -0.08 17.92
N GLY A 394 0.20 -0.48 19.05
CA GLY A 394 0.42 -1.81 19.63
C GLY A 394 -0.12 -2.93 18.73
N VAL A 395 -1.21 -2.70 18.00
CA VAL A 395 -1.72 -3.65 17.00
C VAL A 395 -0.73 -3.81 15.85
N ILE A 396 -0.19 -2.71 15.31
CA ILE A 396 0.83 -2.74 14.25
C ILE A 396 2.10 -3.44 14.74
N ALA A 397 2.55 -3.14 15.96
CA ALA A 397 3.70 -3.80 16.56
C ALA A 397 3.49 -5.32 16.71
N GLY A 398 2.31 -5.74 17.20
CA GLY A 398 1.96 -7.16 17.27
C GLY A 398 1.91 -7.85 15.89
N TYR A 399 1.37 -7.19 14.88
CA TYR A 399 1.43 -7.67 13.50
C TYR A 399 2.88 -7.88 13.03
N ARG A 400 3.78 -6.93 13.30
CA ARG A 400 5.19 -7.04 12.92
C ARG A 400 5.95 -8.09 13.73
N GLN A 401 5.53 -8.40 14.95
CA GLN A 401 6.05 -9.56 15.70
C GLN A 401 5.78 -10.88 14.98
N ILE A 402 4.61 -11.01 14.34
CA ILE A 402 4.23 -12.23 13.60
C ILE A 402 4.90 -12.24 12.22
N THR A 403 4.85 -11.13 11.50
CA THR A 403 5.18 -11.07 10.08
C THR A 403 6.61 -10.59 9.80
N GLY A 404 7.34 -10.20 10.83
CA GLY A 404 8.70 -9.67 10.74
C GLY A 404 8.75 -8.14 10.86
N LYS A 405 9.81 -7.68 11.49
CA LYS A 405 10.09 -6.26 11.75
C LYS A 405 10.33 -5.50 10.45
N ALA A 406 9.93 -4.23 10.39
CA ALA A 406 10.27 -3.37 9.27
C ALA A 406 11.78 -3.10 9.24
N GLU A 407 12.44 -3.18 8.07
CA GLU A 407 13.84 -2.76 7.93
C GLU A 407 13.95 -1.23 7.95
N MET A 408 15.05 -0.73 8.50
CA MET A 408 15.33 0.72 8.48
C MET A 408 15.84 1.13 7.10
N MET A 409 15.18 2.13 6.51
CA MET A 409 15.56 2.64 5.19
C MET A 409 16.85 3.47 5.23
N PRO A 410 17.61 3.53 4.14
CA PRO A 410 18.66 4.54 3.98
C PRO A 410 18.09 5.95 4.10
N LYS A 411 18.82 6.89 4.69
CA LYS A 411 18.35 8.27 4.92
C LYS A 411 17.97 9.00 3.63
N TRP A 412 18.72 8.78 2.55
CA TRP A 412 18.50 9.43 1.26
C TRP A 412 17.12 9.12 0.65
N VAL A 413 16.50 7.97 0.98
CA VAL A 413 15.17 7.64 0.44
C VAL A 413 14.08 8.57 0.93
N TYR A 414 14.31 9.30 2.01
CA TYR A 414 13.38 10.31 2.53
C TYR A 414 13.54 11.70 1.89
N GLY A 415 14.60 11.92 1.08
CA GLY A 415 14.78 13.08 0.23
C GLY A 415 13.87 13.05 -0.99
N PHE A 416 14.09 13.96 -1.94
CA PHE A 416 13.31 14.02 -3.18
C PHE A 416 13.92 13.13 -4.26
N TRP A 417 13.06 12.44 -5.03
CA TRP A 417 13.42 11.62 -6.17
C TRP A 417 12.79 12.14 -7.45
N GLN A 418 13.60 12.28 -8.49
CA GLN A 418 13.11 12.56 -9.82
C GLN A 418 13.09 11.28 -10.66
N SER A 419 11.94 11.00 -11.22
CA SER A 419 11.67 9.89 -12.11
C SER A 419 10.74 10.36 -13.24
N ARG A 420 10.74 9.66 -14.36
CA ARG A 420 9.71 9.78 -15.40
C ARG A 420 9.67 8.52 -16.26
N GLN A 421 8.59 8.25 -16.92
CA GLN A 421 8.48 7.34 -18.04
C GLN A 421 8.71 8.14 -19.33
N ARG A 422 9.92 8.12 -19.91
CA ARG A 422 11.20 7.54 -19.46
C ARG A 422 12.34 8.46 -19.88
N TYR A 423 13.53 8.19 -19.36
CA TYR A 423 14.76 8.77 -19.90
C TYR A 423 15.26 7.84 -21.02
N ASP A 424 15.36 8.31 -22.24
CA ASP A 424 15.72 7.48 -23.37
C ASP A 424 17.25 7.35 -23.57
N THR A 425 18.05 8.24 -22.96
CA THR A 425 19.51 8.25 -23.11
C THR A 425 20.24 8.53 -21.79
N ALA A 426 21.52 8.12 -21.74
CA ALA A 426 22.41 8.45 -20.61
C ALA A 426 22.54 9.97 -20.41
N ALA A 427 22.55 10.74 -21.51
CA ALA A 427 22.65 12.20 -21.45
C ALA A 427 21.41 12.84 -20.78
N GLU A 428 20.21 12.30 -21.00
CA GLU A 428 19.01 12.78 -20.33
C GLU A 428 19.08 12.52 -18.82
N VAL A 429 19.47 11.31 -18.39
CA VAL A 429 19.63 10.97 -16.98
C VAL A 429 20.57 11.94 -16.27
N THR A 430 21.76 12.12 -16.80
CA THR A 430 22.75 13.01 -16.18
C THR A 430 22.35 14.48 -16.31
N GLY A 431 21.74 14.88 -17.43
CA GLY A 431 21.28 16.26 -17.68
C GLY A 431 20.20 16.73 -16.70
N VAL A 432 19.33 15.84 -16.25
CA VAL A 432 18.34 16.16 -15.22
C VAL A 432 19.02 16.45 -13.88
N VAL A 433 19.97 15.64 -13.45
CA VAL A 433 20.72 15.87 -12.20
C VAL A 433 21.51 17.17 -12.30
N ASP A 434 22.23 17.40 -13.42
CA ASP A 434 22.94 18.66 -13.71
C ASP A 434 22.01 19.87 -13.57
N LYS A 435 20.78 19.76 -14.10
CA LYS A 435 19.80 20.86 -14.07
C LYS A 435 19.30 21.14 -12.65
N TYR A 436 18.94 20.13 -11.87
CA TYR A 436 18.55 20.30 -10.47
C TYR A 436 19.65 20.99 -9.66
N ARG A 437 20.90 20.55 -9.79
CA ARG A 437 22.05 21.17 -9.13
C ARG A 437 22.27 22.63 -9.56
N SER A 438 22.21 22.91 -10.87
CA SER A 438 22.38 24.28 -11.39
C SER A 438 21.30 25.26 -10.91
N LEU A 439 20.10 24.77 -10.63
CA LEU A 439 18.97 25.54 -10.13
C LEU A 439 18.90 25.61 -8.60
N ASN A 440 19.85 24.97 -7.91
CA ASN A 440 19.84 24.83 -6.46
C ASN A 440 18.53 24.20 -5.91
N ILE A 441 17.95 23.27 -6.65
CA ILE A 441 16.79 22.49 -6.23
C ILE A 441 17.30 21.17 -5.65
N PRO A 442 16.92 20.82 -4.41
CA PRO A 442 17.32 19.56 -3.78
C PRO A 442 16.96 18.31 -4.58
N LEU A 443 17.83 17.28 -4.53
CA LEU A 443 17.58 15.99 -5.17
C LEU A 443 18.52 14.93 -4.56
N ASP A 444 18.00 13.79 -4.15
CA ASP A 444 18.78 12.65 -3.64
C ASP A 444 18.85 11.47 -4.60
N ASN A 445 17.86 11.30 -5.49
CA ASN A 445 17.80 10.11 -6.33
C ASN A 445 17.26 10.42 -7.72
N ILE A 446 17.91 9.84 -8.74
CA ILE A 446 17.40 9.75 -10.11
C ILE A 446 17.02 8.32 -10.42
N VAL A 447 15.83 8.13 -11.02
CA VAL A 447 15.27 6.79 -11.27
C VAL A 447 15.18 6.55 -12.78
N LEU A 448 15.84 5.51 -13.26
CA LEU A 448 15.72 5.05 -14.64
C LEU A 448 14.64 3.98 -14.75
N ASP A 449 13.61 4.29 -15.51
CA ASP A 449 12.47 3.40 -15.77
C ASP A 449 12.79 2.35 -16.84
N TRP A 450 11.82 1.47 -17.12
CA TRP A 450 11.93 0.37 -18.07
C TRP A 450 12.34 0.79 -19.48
N ARG A 451 12.69 -0.21 -20.36
CA ARG A 451 13.12 -0.04 -21.75
C ARG A 451 14.49 0.65 -21.90
N TYR A 452 15.41 0.47 -20.92
CA TYR A 452 16.82 0.80 -21.12
C TYR A 452 17.57 -0.24 -22.00
N TRP A 453 16.92 -1.38 -22.25
CA TRP A 453 17.37 -2.49 -23.12
C TRP A 453 16.90 -2.27 -24.58
N ARG A 454 17.38 -3.15 -25.50
CA ARG A 454 16.88 -3.21 -26.88
C ARG A 454 15.47 -3.80 -26.89
N ASP A 455 14.61 -3.36 -27.82
CA ASP A 455 13.19 -3.74 -27.83
C ASP A 455 12.93 -5.25 -27.85
N ASP A 456 13.83 -6.05 -28.45
CA ASP A 456 13.75 -7.52 -28.54
C ASP A 456 14.47 -8.28 -27.40
N ASP A 457 14.94 -7.57 -26.33
CA ASP A 457 15.84 -8.13 -25.33
C ASP A 457 15.35 -7.91 -23.87
N TRP A 458 14.03 -7.83 -23.66
CA TRP A 458 13.46 -7.65 -22.31
C TRP A 458 13.81 -8.81 -21.37
N GLY A 459 14.32 -8.51 -20.21
CA GLY A 459 14.81 -9.45 -19.22
C GLY A 459 16.29 -9.82 -19.34
N SER A 460 16.99 -9.33 -20.37
CA SER A 460 18.45 -9.48 -20.49
C SER A 460 19.22 -8.73 -19.43
N HIS A 461 18.62 -7.71 -18.83
CA HIS A 461 19.25 -6.75 -17.90
C HIS A 461 20.47 -6.04 -18.50
N LYS A 462 20.49 -5.86 -19.82
CA LYS A 462 21.57 -5.18 -20.54
C LYS A 462 21.10 -3.83 -21.06
N PHE A 463 21.94 -2.81 -20.94
CA PHE A 463 21.68 -1.53 -21.57
C PHE A 463 21.82 -1.61 -23.08
N ASP A 464 20.97 -0.87 -23.80
CA ASP A 464 21.11 -0.63 -25.21
C ASP A 464 22.33 0.28 -25.46
N PRO A 465 23.41 -0.21 -26.11
CA PRO A 465 24.64 0.55 -26.26
C PRO A 465 24.50 1.77 -27.17
N THR A 466 23.43 1.86 -27.97
CA THR A 466 23.18 3.02 -28.83
C THR A 466 22.64 4.22 -28.05
N ARG A 467 21.98 3.97 -26.92
CA ARG A 467 21.39 4.98 -26.04
C ARG A 467 22.18 5.18 -24.74
N PHE A 468 22.83 4.13 -24.27
CA PHE A 468 23.59 4.08 -23.03
C PHE A 468 24.96 3.42 -23.32
N ALA A 469 25.82 4.14 -24.02
CA ALA A 469 27.11 3.58 -24.49
C ALA A 469 28.03 3.16 -23.32
N ASP A 470 28.04 3.90 -22.23
CA ASP A 470 28.78 3.59 -21.00
C ASP A 470 27.88 3.86 -19.78
N PRO A 471 27.07 2.85 -19.37
CA PRO A 471 26.18 3.01 -18.24
C PRO A 471 26.91 3.16 -16.90
N LYS A 472 28.15 2.63 -16.78
CA LYS A 472 28.95 2.86 -15.57
C LYS A 472 29.37 4.31 -15.44
N ALA A 473 29.90 4.92 -16.50
CA ALA A 473 30.27 6.33 -16.48
C ALA A 473 29.05 7.25 -16.24
N MET A 474 27.87 6.87 -16.75
CA MET A 474 26.61 7.58 -16.44
C MET A 474 26.32 7.55 -14.94
N ILE A 475 26.39 6.37 -14.30
CA ILE A 475 26.11 6.21 -12.86
C ILE A 475 27.18 6.92 -12.02
N ASP A 476 28.45 6.80 -12.38
CA ASP A 476 29.55 7.48 -11.69
C ASP A 476 29.32 9.02 -11.72
N LYS A 477 28.89 9.58 -12.86
CA LYS A 477 28.58 11.01 -12.98
C LYS A 477 27.38 11.43 -12.09
N VAL A 478 26.38 10.55 -11.91
CA VAL A 478 25.27 10.79 -10.97
C VAL A 478 25.81 10.83 -9.53
N HIS A 479 26.69 9.90 -9.17
CA HIS A 479 27.32 9.84 -7.85
C HIS A 479 28.24 11.03 -7.58
N ASP A 480 29.00 11.48 -8.56
CA ASP A 480 29.88 12.67 -8.44
C ASP A 480 29.08 13.94 -8.08
N GLN A 481 27.80 13.96 -8.39
CA GLN A 481 26.86 15.02 -8.02
C GLN A 481 26.09 14.74 -6.73
N HIS A 482 26.50 13.75 -5.96
CA HIS A 482 25.87 13.34 -4.70
C HIS A 482 24.38 12.98 -4.86
N ALA A 483 24.01 12.35 -5.97
CA ALA A 483 22.72 11.72 -6.15
C ALA A 483 22.87 10.20 -6.21
N ASN A 484 21.84 9.47 -5.80
CA ASN A 484 21.79 8.01 -5.91
C ASN A 484 21.14 7.63 -7.25
N PHE A 485 21.44 6.43 -7.72
CA PHE A 485 20.89 5.88 -8.96
C PHE A 485 20.04 4.65 -8.67
N MET A 486 18.80 4.69 -9.11
CA MET A 486 17.82 3.59 -8.99
C MET A 486 17.36 3.16 -10.38
N ILE A 487 17.13 1.86 -10.59
CA ILE A 487 16.73 1.31 -11.89
C ILE A 487 15.54 0.36 -11.77
N SER A 488 14.65 0.42 -12.77
CA SER A 488 13.51 -0.47 -12.90
C SER A 488 13.93 -1.87 -13.35
N VAL A 489 13.48 -2.90 -12.65
CA VAL A 489 13.70 -4.31 -12.96
C VAL A 489 12.37 -5.04 -12.90
N TRP A 490 11.90 -5.49 -14.05
CA TRP A 490 10.70 -6.32 -14.14
C TRP A 490 11.05 -7.80 -13.99
N PRO A 491 10.19 -8.61 -13.38
CA PRO A 491 10.37 -10.07 -13.33
C PRO A 491 10.03 -10.76 -14.66
N LYS A 492 10.11 -10.02 -15.79
CA LYS A 492 9.65 -10.39 -17.13
C LYS A 492 10.81 -10.73 -18.06
N PHE A 493 10.63 -11.78 -18.86
CA PHE A 493 11.66 -12.32 -19.74
C PHE A 493 11.09 -12.70 -21.12
N TYR A 494 11.86 -12.39 -22.17
CA TYR A 494 11.62 -12.94 -23.49
C TYR A 494 12.35 -14.29 -23.63
N PRO A 495 11.71 -15.32 -24.25
CA PRO A 495 12.31 -16.66 -24.44
C PRO A 495 13.61 -16.66 -25.24
N THR A 496 13.90 -15.62 -25.99
CA THR A 496 15.12 -15.44 -26.78
C THR A 496 16.35 -15.13 -25.93
N THR A 497 16.15 -14.54 -24.74
CA THR A 497 17.26 -14.07 -23.88
C THR A 497 18.02 -15.21 -23.19
N ASP A 498 19.29 -15.02 -22.94
CA ASP A 498 20.12 -15.98 -22.19
C ASP A 498 19.65 -16.15 -20.76
N THR A 499 19.16 -15.07 -20.15
CA THR A 499 18.59 -15.03 -18.80
C THR A 499 17.36 -15.90 -18.66
N TYR A 500 16.44 -15.86 -19.62
CA TYR A 500 15.31 -16.78 -19.67
C TYR A 500 15.77 -18.22 -19.78
N LYS A 501 16.70 -18.52 -20.70
CA LYS A 501 17.19 -19.88 -20.94
C LYS A 501 17.78 -20.50 -19.67
N GLU A 502 18.53 -19.71 -18.88
CA GLU A 502 19.07 -20.13 -17.58
C GLU A 502 17.95 -20.44 -16.57
N LEU A 503 16.98 -19.55 -16.41
CA LEU A 503 15.82 -19.75 -15.54
C LEU A 503 14.97 -20.96 -15.97
N ASN A 504 14.70 -21.08 -17.27
CA ASN A 504 13.92 -22.16 -17.82
C ASN A 504 14.60 -23.54 -17.66
N ALA A 505 15.92 -23.59 -17.82
CA ALA A 505 16.69 -24.82 -17.58
C ALA A 505 16.65 -25.27 -16.12
N ALA A 506 16.49 -24.35 -15.19
CA ALA A 506 16.28 -24.62 -13.76
C ALA A 506 14.81 -24.90 -13.38
N GLY A 507 13.89 -24.91 -14.35
CA GLY A 507 12.45 -25.06 -14.10
C GLY A 507 11.82 -23.86 -13.37
N ALA A 508 12.46 -22.69 -13.41
CA ALA A 508 12.06 -21.50 -12.66
C ALA A 508 11.46 -20.38 -13.56
N ALA A 509 10.95 -20.74 -14.74
CA ALA A 509 10.22 -19.82 -15.62
C ALA A 509 8.80 -20.36 -15.86
N TYR A 510 7.78 -19.52 -15.65
CA TYR A 510 6.39 -19.89 -15.88
C TYR A 510 6.13 -20.21 -17.35
N GLN A 511 5.30 -21.22 -17.60
CA GLN A 511 5.01 -21.67 -18.96
C GLN A 511 3.60 -21.31 -19.43
N GLY A 512 2.73 -20.85 -18.51
CA GLY A 512 1.31 -20.57 -18.82
C GLY A 512 1.14 -19.55 -19.91
N ASN A 513 1.74 -18.37 -19.76
CA ASN A 513 1.64 -17.28 -20.74
C ASN A 513 2.20 -17.66 -22.11
N LEU A 514 3.29 -18.43 -22.16
CA LEU A 514 3.90 -18.92 -23.41
C LEU A 514 2.98 -19.89 -24.14
N ARG A 515 2.29 -20.79 -23.40
CA ARG A 515 1.31 -21.72 -23.98
C ARG A 515 0.07 -20.99 -24.52
N GLN A 516 -0.38 -19.94 -23.83
CA GLN A 516 -1.52 -19.11 -24.26
C GLN A 516 -1.18 -18.24 -25.48
N GLY A 517 0.10 -17.99 -25.73
CA GLY A 517 0.57 -17.21 -26.88
C GLY A 517 0.33 -15.70 -26.72
N ASN A 518 0.08 -15.21 -25.49
CA ASN A 518 -0.07 -13.80 -25.23
C ASN A 518 1.24 -13.05 -25.53
N LYS A 519 1.12 -11.94 -26.24
CA LYS A 519 2.25 -11.06 -26.58
C LYS A 519 2.14 -9.77 -25.83
N ASP A 520 3.28 -9.11 -25.59
CA ASP A 520 3.30 -7.78 -25.03
C ASP A 520 3.09 -6.69 -26.12
N TRP A 521 3.27 -5.43 -25.71
CA TRP A 521 3.02 -4.23 -26.52
C TRP A 521 4.28 -3.62 -27.11
N VAL A 522 5.45 -4.23 -26.95
CA VAL A 522 6.72 -3.67 -27.46
C VAL A 522 6.91 -4.09 -28.90
N GLY A 523 7.20 -3.12 -29.79
CA GLY A 523 7.43 -3.37 -31.22
C GLY A 523 6.31 -4.17 -31.89
N PRO A 524 6.61 -5.34 -32.48
CA PRO A 524 5.59 -6.20 -33.12
C PRO A 524 4.82 -7.06 -32.10
N GLY A 525 5.12 -6.95 -30.80
CA GLY A 525 4.66 -7.83 -29.74
C GLY A 525 5.49 -9.10 -29.60
N TYR A 526 6.05 -9.33 -28.44
CA TYR A 526 6.93 -10.46 -28.15
C TYR A 526 6.28 -11.44 -27.17
N ALA A 527 6.54 -12.74 -27.37
CA ALA A 527 6.21 -13.75 -26.37
C ALA A 527 7.04 -13.47 -25.10
N ASN A 528 6.40 -13.61 -23.96
CA ASN A 528 7.03 -13.26 -22.68
C ASN A 528 6.53 -14.14 -21.55
N THR A 529 7.28 -14.15 -20.45
CA THR A 529 6.87 -14.80 -19.21
C THR A 529 7.58 -14.19 -18.01
N PHE A 530 7.17 -14.60 -16.81
CA PHE A 530 7.81 -14.21 -15.55
C PHE A 530 8.56 -15.41 -14.95
N TYR A 531 9.56 -15.14 -14.11
CA TYR A 531 10.21 -16.20 -13.35
C TYR A 531 9.39 -16.59 -12.12
N ASP A 532 9.64 -17.80 -11.57
CA ASP A 532 9.02 -18.29 -10.37
C ASP A 532 9.83 -17.92 -9.12
N PRO A 533 9.42 -16.89 -8.35
CA PRO A 533 10.13 -16.47 -7.13
C PRO A 533 9.90 -17.43 -5.93
N TYR A 534 8.96 -18.37 -6.04
CA TYR A 534 8.78 -19.40 -5.01
C TYR A 534 9.91 -20.44 -5.04
N SER A 535 10.56 -20.64 -6.20
CA SER A 535 11.77 -21.42 -6.34
C SER A 535 12.97 -20.71 -5.70
N ALA A 536 13.63 -21.34 -4.72
CA ALA A 536 14.86 -20.81 -4.14
C ALA A 536 15.97 -20.66 -5.18
N GLU A 537 16.07 -21.63 -6.09
CA GLU A 537 17.03 -21.59 -7.21
C GLU A 537 16.64 -20.49 -8.22
N GLY A 538 15.33 -20.30 -8.49
CA GLY A 538 14.84 -19.21 -9.33
C GLY A 538 15.22 -17.85 -8.78
N ARG A 539 15.05 -17.60 -7.48
CA ARG A 539 15.50 -16.35 -6.82
C ARG A 539 17.01 -16.16 -6.92
N ARG A 540 17.78 -17.20 -6.71
CA ARG A 540 19.25 -17.17 -6.78
C ARG A 540 19.74 -16.81 -8.19
N ILE A 541 19.16 -17.43 -9.23
CA ILE A 541 19.51 -17.16 -10.64
C ILE A 541 19.11 -15.74 -11.01
N PHE A 542 17.86 -15.34 -10.71
CA PHE A 542 17.37 -14.00 -10.98
C PHE A 542 18.30 -12.93 -10.37
N TRP A 543 18.59 -13.04 -9.08
CA TRP A 543 19.46 -12.08 -8.42
C TRP A 543 20.88 -12.07 -9.01
N LYS A 544 21.48 -13.24 -9.29
CA LYS A 544 22.79 -13.32 -9.95
C LYS A 544 22.81 -12.51 -11.24
N GLN A 545 21.79 -12.65 -12.08
CA GLN A 545 21.67 -11.93 -13.35
C GLN A 545 21.57 -10.41 -13.14
N VAL A 546 20.76 -9.96 -12.18
CA VAL A 546 20.60 -8.55 -11.81
C VAL A 546 21.91 -7.99 -11.23
N GLN A 547 22.55 -8.71 -10.32
CA GLN A 547 23.80 -8.31 -9.71
C GLN A 547 24.93 -8.17 -10.74
N GLU A 548 25.13 -9.20 -11.58
CA GLU A 548 26.25 -9.26 -12.54
C GLU A 548 26.13 -8.21 -13.66
N ARG A 549 24.90 -7.75 -13.98
CA ARG A 549 24.64 -6.87 -15.13
C ARG A 549 24.29 -5.43 -14.74
N LEU A 550 23.68 -5.23 -13.59
CA LEU A 550 23.25 -3.92 -13.10
C LEU A 550 23.92 -3.54 -11.77
N GLY A 551 23.99 -4.46 -10.82
CA GLY A 551 24.53 -4.18 -9.48
C GLY A 551 25.99 -3.78 -9.49
N VAL A 552 26.83 -4.43 -10.31
CA VAL A 552 28.26 -4.15 -10.44
C VAL A 552 28.57 -2.78 -11.08
N LEU A 553 27.57 -2.15 -11.72
CA LEU A 553 27.70 -0.82 -12.31
C LEU A 553 27.62 0.30 -11.28
N GLY A 554 27.18 0.00 -10.03
CA GLY A 554 27.05 0.99 -8.97
C GLY A 554 25.62 1.32 -8.57
N THR A 555 24.63 0.56 -9.04
CA THR A 555 23.22 0.77 -8.65
C THR A 555 23.03 0.76 -7.14
N ASP A 556 22.29 1.76 -6.62
CA ASP A 556 22.06 1.98 -5.18
C ASP A 556 20.75 1.34 -4.70
N ALA A 557 19.77 1.22 -5.57
CA ALA A 557 18.46 0.70 -5.22
C ALA A 557 17.71 0.12 -6.44
N TRP A 558 16.63 -0.60 -6.16
CA TRP A 558 15.87 -1.36 -7.16
C TRP A 558 14.42 -0.93 -7.20
N TRP A 559 13.84 -0.95 -8.39
CA TRP A 559 12.42 -0.75 -8.60
C TRP A 559 11.83 -2.00 -9.26
N ALA A 560 11.14 -2.84 -8.46
CA ALA A 560 10.45 -4.04 -8.93
C ALA A 560 9.05 -3.68 -9.44
N ASP A 561 8.96 -3.40 -10.72
CA ASP A 561 7.69 -3.10 -11.38
C ASP A 561 6.98 -4.38 -11.84
N ALA A 562 5.65 -4.28 -12.11
CA ALA A 562 4.77 -5.36 -12.56
C ALA A 562 4.77 -6.63 -11.69
N SER A 563 4.97 -6.47 -10.38
CA SER A 563 5.12 -7.59 -9.44
C SER A 563 3.81 -8.18 -8.92
N GLU A 564 2.66 -7.92 -9.53
CA GLU A 564 1.33 -8.42 -9.12
C GLU A 564 1.10 -9.94 -9.25
N PRO A 565 1.61 -10.79 -10.18
CA PRO A 565 2.35 -10.55 -11.43
C PRO A 565 1.43 -10.05 -12.56
N ASP A 566 1.81 -8.94 -13.18
CA ASP A 566 1.06 -8.35 -14.28
C ASP A 566 1.71 -8.65 -15.62
N MET A 567 1.49 -9.86 -16.13
CA MET A 567 1.96 -10.26 -17.46
C MET A 567 1.13 -9.58 -18.56
N HIS A 568 -0.16 -9.31 -18.27
CA HIS A 568 -1.08 -8.60 -19.13
C HIS A 568 -2.27 -8.06 -18.33
N SER A 569 -2.38 -6.72 -18.20
CA SER A 569 -3.33 -6.06 -17.28
C SER A 569 -4.82 -6.32 -17.60
N ASN A 570 -5.16 -6.59 -18.86
CA ASN A 570 -6.56 -6.71 -19.29
C ASN A 570 -7.07 -8.17 -19.36
N LEU A 571 -6.36 -9.09 -18.73
CA LEU A 571 -6.82 -10.45 -18.46
C LEU A 571 -7.64 -10.48 -17.18
N SER A 572 -8.62 -11.41 -17.10
CA SER A 572 -9.29 -11.69 -15.82
C SER A 572 -8.30 -12.29 -14.81
N ILE A 573 -8.65 -12.24 -13.52
CA ILE A 573 -7.82 -12.85 -12.47
C ILE A 573 -7.58 -14.34 -12.75
N GLU A 574 -8.60 -15.08 -13.18
CA GLU A 574 -8.47 -16.50 -13.55
C GLU A 574 -7.44 -16.69 -14.68
N GLU A 575 -7.55 -15.90 -15.75
CA GLU A 575 -6.60 -15.96 -16.86
C GLU A 575 -5.19 -15.58 -16.40
N ARG A 576 -5.03 -14.62 -15.48
CA ARG A 576 -3.73 -14.25 -14.89
C ARG A 576 -3.13 -15.38 -14.05
N ILE A 577 -3.93 -16.09 -13.26
CA ILE A 577 -3.50 -17.30 -12.53
C ILE A 577 -3.01 -18.37 -13.52
N ASP A 578 -3.73 -18.57 -14.62
CA ASP A 578 -3.37 -19.54 -15.65
C ASP A 578 -2.07 -19.17 -16.41
N THR A 579 -1.75 -17.87 -16.54
CA THR A 579 -0.47 -17.42 -17.13
C THR A 579 0.73 -17.87 -16.30
N MET A 580 0.59 -18.01 -14.98
CA MET A 580 1.64 -18.55 -14.12
C MET A 580 1.76 -20.07 -14.32
N GLY A 581 0.69 -20.84 -14.14
CA GLY A 581 0.70 -22.29 -13.96
C GLY A 581 1.19 -22.66 -12.55
N PRO A 582 1.56 -23.91 -12.27
CA PRO A 582 2.00 -24.29 -10.93
C PRO A 582 3.29 -23.55 -10.53
N THR A 583 3.35 -23.16 -9.27
CA THR A 583 4.57 -22.59 -8.66
C THR A 583 5.43 -23.74 -8.08
N ALA A 584 6.67 -23.45 -7.71
CA ALA A 584 7.58 -24.42 -7.08
C ALA A 584 7.04 -24.99 -5.76
N ILE A 585 6.07 -24.35 -5.11
CA ILE A 585 5.53 -24.77 -3.81
C ILE A 585 4.06 -25.23 -3.85
N GLY A 586 3.39 -25.12 -4.98
CA GLY A 586 1.99 -25.55 -5.14
C GLY A 586 1.24 -24.79 -6.22
N PRO A 587 -0.10 -24.95 -6.29
CA PRO A 587 -0.92 -24.31 -7.31
C PRO A 587 -0.84 -22.78 -7.30
N ALA A 588 -0.82 -22.16 -8.50
CA ALA A 588 -0.81 -20.71 -8.60
C ALA A 588 -2.01 -20.06 -7.90
N ALA A 589 -3.20 -20.64 -8.01
CA ALA A 589 -4.40 -20.15 -7.35
C ALA A 589 -4.29 -20.08 -5.81
N GLN A 590 -3.48 -20.95 -5.19
CA GLN A 590 -3.26 -20.92 -3.73
C GLN A 590 -2.33 -19.78 -3.31
N TYR A 591 -1.41 -19.35 -4.18
CA TYR A 591 -0.31 -18.44 -3.82
C TYR A 591 -0.30 -17.11 -4.56
N PHE A 592 -1.27 -16.86 -5.44
CA PHE A 592 -1.28 -15.72 -6.36
C PHE A 592 -0.93 -14.39 -5.69
N ASN A 593 -1.59 -14.04 -4.59
CA ASN A 593 -1.40 -12.77 -3.89
C ASN A 593 0.00 -12.61 -3.26
N SER A 594 0.72 -13.68 -3.04
CA SER A 594 2.04 -13.65 -2.38
C SER A 594 3.22 -13.51 -3.34
N TYR A 595 2.99 -13.46 -4.67
CA TYR A 595 4.06 -13.28 -5.65
C TYR A 595 4.96 -12.08 -5.35
N PRO A 596 4.43 -10.85 -5.07
CA PRO A 596 5.26 -9.69 -4.79
C PRO A 596 6.12 -9.85 -3.54
N LEU A 597 5.62 -10.55 -2.52
CA LEU A 597 6.39 -10.83 -1.30
C LEU A 597 7.62 -11.70 -1.61
N MET A 598 7.45 -12.73 -2.47
CA MET A 598 8.52 -13.63 -2.82
C MET A 598 9.51 -12.99 -3.81
N ASN A 599 9.03 -12.12 -4.70
CA ASN A 599 9.89 -11.30 -5.56
C ASN A 599 10.74 -10.31 -4.74
N ALA A 600 10.13 -9.62 -3.77
CA ALA A 600 10.87 -8.74 -2.85
C ALA A 600 11.93 -9.51 -2.03
N ARG A 601 11.61 -10.74 -1.63
CA ARG A 601 12.56 -11.64 -0.96
C ARG A 601 13.80 -11.91 -1.81
N ALA A 602 13.65 -12.08 -3.13
CA ALA A 602 14.79 -12.31 -4.04
C ALA A 602 15.76 -11.12 -4.04
N PHE A 603 15.25 -9.89 -4.12
CA PHE A 603 16.07 -8.67 -4.03
C PHE A 603 16.73 -8.53 -2.65
N PHE A 604 15.99 -8.77 -1.58
CA PHE A 604 16.52 -8.62 -0.21
C PHE A 604 17.63 -9.63 0.10
N GLU A 605 17.37 -10.94 -0.14
CA GLU A 605 18.37 -11.99 0.09
C GLU A 605 19.62 -11.76 -0.76
N GLY A 606 19.39 -11.38 -2.02
CA GLY A 606 20.46 -11.06 -2.94
C GLY A 606 21.29 -9.84 -2.54
N TRP A 607 20.65 -8.73 -2.18
CA TRP A 607 21.34 -7.53 -1.73
C TRP A 607 22.17 -7.79 -0.47
N ARG A 608 21.60 -8.51 0.50
CA ARG A 608 22.32 -8.90 1.74
C ARG A 608 23.56 -9.74 1.46
N SER A 609 23.52 -10.57 0.41
CA SER A 609 24.67 -11.34 -0.04
C SER A 609 25.73 -10.46 -0.73
N PHE A 610 25.30 -9.44 -1.49
CA PHE A 610 26.16 -8.59 -2.32
C PHE A 610 26.78 -7.42 -1.53
N LYS A 611 25.98 -6.72 -0.73
CA LYS A 611 26.39 -5.55 0.07
C LYS A 611 25.87 -5.70 1.52
N PRO A 612 26.42 -6.62 2.32
CA PRO A 612 25.87 -6.98 3.64
C PRO A 612 25.80 -5.82 4.63
N ASP A 613 26.72 -4.86 4.50
CA ASP A 613 26.82 -3.71 5.41
C ASP A 613 25.96 -2.51 4.98
N VAL A 614 25.32 -2.55 3.81
CA VAL A 614 24.51 -1.46 3.25
C VAL A 614 23.03 -1.80 3.36
N ARG A 615 22.23 -0.86 3.85
CA ARG A 615 20.77 -1.03 3.95
C ARG A 615 20.17 -1.31 2.58
N PRO A 616 19.33 -2.36 2.46
CA PRO A 616 18.59 -2.62 1.23
C PRO A 616 17.50 -1.56 1.02
N PHE A 617 17.25 -1.23 -0.23
CA PHE A 617 16.06 -0.48 -0.60
C PHE A 617 15.46 -1.02 -1.91
N LEU A 618 14.16 -1.32 -1.84
CA LEU A 618 13.35 -1.78 -2.96
C LEU A 618 12.06 -0.96 -3.03
N LEU A 619 11.73 -0.42 -4.18
CA LEU A 619 10.38 0.06 -4.49
C LEU A 619 9.65 -1.03 -5.29
N THR A 620 8.47 -1.47 -4.85
CA THR A 620 7.71 -2.51 -5.55
C THR A 620 6.26 -2.06 -5.81
N ARG A 621 5.73 -2.34 -7.02
CA ARG A 621 4.36 -1.94 -7.38
C ARG A 621 3.29 -2.71 -6.61
N SER A 622 3.61 -3.90 -6.16
CA SER A 622 2.70 -4.72 -5.40
C SER A 622 3.35 -5.24 -4.12
N GLY A 623 2.54 -5.69 -3.17
CA GLY A 623 3.00 -6.16 -1.88
C GLY A 623 2.02 -7.15 -1.25
N PHE A 624 2.44 -7.80 -0.17
CA PHE A 624 1.61 -8.72 0.59
C PHE A 624 2.01 -8.67 2.08
N GLY A 625 1.24 -9.34 2.94
CA GLY A 625 1.52 -9.35 4.38
C GLY A 625 2.96 -9.77 4.70
N GLY A 626 3.67 -8.94 5.47
CA GLY A 626 5.08 -9.18 5.83
C GLY A 626 6.11 -8.53 4.89
N LEU A 627 5.69 -7.76 3.88
CA LEU A 627 6.60 -7.11 2.94
C LEU A 627 7.64 -6.20 3.62
N GLN A 628 7.27 -5.54 4.71
CA GLN A 628 8.11 -4.59 5.45
C GLN A 628 9.46 -5.18 5.91
N ARG A 629 9.55 -6.50 6.08
CA ARG A 629 10.79 -7.18 6.50
C ARG A 629 11.86 -7.28 5.42
N TYR A 630 11.53 -6.93 4.18
CA TYR A 630 12.44 -7.03 3.03
C TYR A 630 12.99 -5.68 2.54
N GLY A 631 12.99 -4.65 3.40
CA GLY A 631 13.50 -3.33 3.03
C GLY A 631 12.75 -2.72 1.84
N ALA A 632 11.46 -3.01 1.76
CA ALA A 632 10.62 -2.62 0.63
C ALA A 632 9.66 -1.48 0.99
N ALA A 633 9.50 -0.57 0.04
CA ALA A 633 8.43 0.41 -0.04
C ALA A 633 7.49 0.05 -1.20
N ILE A 634 6.26 0.55 -1.14
CA ILE A 634 5.28 0.40 -2.21
C ILE A 634 4.85 1.75 -2.75
N TRP A 635 4.26 1.75 -3.96
CA TRP A 635 3.61 2.95 -4.50
C TRP A 635 2.23 2.63 -5.06
N SER A 636 1.48 3.67 -5.35
CA SER A 636 0.08 3.58 -5.73
C SER A 636 -0.18 3.06 -7.16
N GLY A 637 0.86 2.62 -7.88
CA GLY A 637 0.73 2.14 -9.26
C GLY A 637 0.37 3.26 -10.25
N ASP A 638 -0.16 2.86 -11.40
CA ASP A 638 -0.37 3.73 -12.57
C ASP A 638 -1.69 4.50 -12.47
N VAL A 639 -1.79 5.39 -11.49
CA VAL A 639 -2.97 6.25 -11.27
C VAL A 639 -3.08 7.33 -12.34
N ALA A 640 -4.29 7.82 -12.58
CA ALA A 640 -4.53 8.82 -13.63
C ALA A 640 -4.30 10.26 -13.13
N THR A 641 -4.02 11.17 -14.07
CA THR A 641 -3.83 12.61 -13.81
C THR A 641 -5.16 13.30 -13.54
N ARG A 642 -5.84 12.91 -12.47
CA ARG A 642 -7.17 13.42 -12.10
C ARG A 642 -7.22 13.82 -10.63
N TRP A 643 -8.05 14.80 -10.32
CA TRP A 643 -8.31 15.26 -8.96
C TRP A 643 -8.89 14.17 -8.05
N TYR A 644 -9.70 13.27 -8.63
CA TYR A 644 -10.22 12.12 -7.90
C TYR A 644 -9.09 11.16 -7.50
N ASP A 645 -8.16 10.89 -8.40
CA ASP A 645 -7.01 10.02 -8.12
C ASP A 645 -6.10 10.65 -7.06
N LEU A 646 -5.84 11.96 -7.10
CA LEU A 646 -5.15 12.67 -6.02
C LEU A 646 -5.83 12.44 -4.66
N ARG A 647 -7.17 12.59 -4.61
CA ARG A 647 -7.93 12.38 -3.38
C ARG A 647 -7.81 10.95 -2.86
N ALA A 648 -7.85 9.96 -3.75
CA ALA A 648 -7.76 8.55 -3.39
C ALA A 648 -6.41 8.17 -2.75
N GLN A 649 -5.32 8.88 -3.10
CA GLN A 649 -4.00 8.64 -2.53
C GLN A 649 -3.95 8.84 -1.00
N ILE A 650 -4.76 9.73 -0.44
CA ILE A 650 -4.75 10.02 0.99
C ILE A 650 -5.17 8.77 1.79
N SER A 651 -6.30 8.17 1.44
CA SER A 651 -6.78 6.96 2.11
C SER A 651 -5.93 5.73 1.78
N ALA A 652 -5.42 5.64 0.54
CA ALA A 652 -4.55 4.56 0.10
C ALA A 652 -3.26 4.50 0.94
N GLY A 653 -2.57 5.62 1.11
CA GLY A 653 -1.33 5.69 1.89
C GLY A 653 -1.55 5.43 3.39
N VAL A 654 -2.64 5.93 3.96
CA VAL A 654 -2.99 5.65 5.37
C VAL A 654 -3.28 4.17 5.58
N ASN A 655 -4.08 3.54 4.71
CA ASN A 655 -4.41 2.12 4.84
C ASN A 655 -3.21 1.21 4.58
N ALA A 656 -2.32 1.57 3.66
CA ALA A 656 -1.03 0.88 3.47
C ALA A 656 -0.22 0.88 4.77
N SER A 657 -0.10 2.04 5.43
CA SER A 657 0.58 2.19 6.72
C SER A 657 -0.08 1.36 7.83
N MET A 658 -1.41 1.39 7.92
CA MET A 658 -2.18 0.61 8.90
C MET A 658 -2.18 -0.89 8.59
N SER A 659 -1.81 -1.29 7.37
CA SER A 659 -1.52 -2.69 7.01
C SER A 659 -0.11 -3.15 7.38
N GLY A 660 0.63 -2.35 8.13
CA GLY A 660 1.98 -2.66 8.62
C GLY A 660 3.12 -2.29 7.67
N ILE A 661 2.84 -1.68 6.50
CA ILE A 661 3.83 -1.23 5.50
C ILE A 661 4.07 0.27 5.69
N PRO A 662 5.15 0.70 6.39
CA PRO A 662 5.32 2.09 6.80
C PRO A 662 5.82 3.01 5.68
N ASN A 663 6.49 2.45 4.66
CA ASN A 663 7.11 3.19 3.58
C ASN A 663 6.26 3.10 2.32
N TRP A 664 5.73 4.23 1.90
CA TRP A 664 4.78 4.37 0.81
C TRP A 664 5.06 5.65 0.02
N THR A 665 4.79 5.60 -1.28
CA THR A 665 4.82 6.75 -2.17
C THR A 665 3.69 6.67 -3.20
N HIS A 666 3.66 7.62 -4.10
CA HIS A 666 2.74 7.69 -5.23
C HIS A 666 3.41 8.42 -6.40
N ASP A 667 2.80 8.34 -7.57
CA ASP A 667 3.25 9.12 -8.73
C ASP A 667 2.70 10.53 -8.62
N ILE A 668 3.56 11.48 -8.22
CA ILE A 668 3.15 12.87 -8.09
C ILE A 668 2.76 13.43 -9.46
N GLY A 669 1.51 13.90 -9.55
CA GLY A 669 0.89 14.37 -10.77
C GLY A 669 0.09 13.31 -11.52
N GLY A 670 0.08 12.06 -11.03
CA GLY A 670 -0.48 10.88 -11.69
C GLY A 670 0.45 10.31 -12.77
N PHE A 671 0.39 8.99 -12.99
CA PHE A 671 1.23 8.34 -14.01
C PHE A 671 0.66 8.56 -15.41
N ALA A 672 -0.57 8.07 -15.64
CA ALA A 672 -1.23 8.14 -16.96
C ALA A 672 -1.84 9.51 -17.19
N VAL A 673 -1.45 10.14 -18.28
CA VAL A 673 -1.83 11.51 -18.60
C VAL A 673 -3.12 11.53 -19.40
N GLU A 674 -4.07 12.36 -18.96
CA GLU A 674 -5.30 12.60 -19.71
C GLU A 674 -4.96 13.28 -21.05
N PRO A 675 -5.50 12.80 -22.20
CA PRO A 675 -5.09 13.27 -23.54
C PRO A 675 -5.13 14.78 -23.76
N ARG A 676 -6.02 15.51 -23.03
CA ARG A 676 -6.10 16.98 -23.14
C ARG A 676 -4.86 17.71 -22.62
N TYR A 677 -4.09 17.07 -21.76
CA TYR A 677 -2.81 17.60 -21.23
C TYR A 677 -1.60 17.16 -22.06
N GLU A 678 -1.69 15.99 -22.71
CA GLU A 678 -0.58 15.36 -23.45
C GLU A 678 -0.31 16.01 -24.82
N THR A 679 -1.24 16.83 -25.32
CA THR A 679 -1.10 17.43 -26.64
C THR A 679 0.10 18.39 -26.70
N LYS A 680 0.71 18.59 -27.90
CA LYS A 680 1.82 19.52 -28.09
C LYS A 680 1.44 20.97 -27.73
N ASN A 681 0.18 21.34 -27.91
CA ASN A 681 -0.35 22.67 -27.61
C ASN A 681 -1.66 22.53 -26.82
N PRO A 682 -1.59 22.23 -25.51
CA PRO A 682 -2.79 22.14 -24.68
C PRO A 682 -3.48 23.50 -24.64
N LYS A 683 -4.80 23.50 -24.48
CA LYS A 683 -5.54 24.75 -24.27
C LYS A 683 -5.04 25.44 -23.01
N PRO A 684 -5.05 26.78 -22.96
CA PRO A 684 -4.57 27.52 -21.79
C PRO A 684 -5.22 27.09 -20.47
N GLU A 685 -6.53 26.80 -20.47
CA GLU A 685 -7.28 26.30 -19.31
C GLU A 685 -6.85 24.90 -18.88
N ASP A 686 -6.57 23.99 -19.82
CA ASP A 686 -6.08 22.63 -19.55
C ASP A 686 -4.65 22.68 -18.99
N LEU A 687 -3.79 23.52 -19.55
CA LEU A 687 -2.44 23.73 -19.04
C LEU A 687 -2.45 24.32 -17.61
N ALA A 688 -3.34 25.26 -17.33
CA ALA A 688 -3.49 25.85 -16.01
C ALA A 688 -3.95 24.80 -14.99
N GLU A 689 -4.91 23.95 -15.37
CA GLU A 689 -5.37 22.84 -14.52
C GLU A 689 -4.28 21.80 -14.29
N TRP A 690 -3.56 21.40 -15.34
CA TRP A 690 -2.41 20.51 -15.25
C TRP A 690 -1.36 20.99 -14.25
N ARG A 691 -1.00 22.28 -14.34
CA ARG A 691 -0.01 22.88 -13.44
C ARG A 691 -0.50 22.91 -12.00
N GLU A 692 -1.77 23.28 -11.76
CA GLU A 692 -2.33 23.31 -10.40
C GLU A 692 -2.48 21.90 -9.82
N LEU A 693 -2.89 20.91 -10.61
CA LEU A 693 -2.97 19.53 -10.18
C LEU A 693 -1.59 19.00 -9.74
N ASN A 694 -0.55 19.22 -10.55
CA ASN A 694 0.81 18.85 -10.19
C ASN A 694 1.31 19.59 -8.95
N LEU A 695 1.04 20.86 -8.80
CA LEU A 695 1.40 21.65 -7.61
C LEU A 695 0.74 21.07 -6.34
N ARG A 696 -0.58 20.84 -6.36
CA ARG A 696 -1.31 20.30 -5.21
C ARG A 696 -0.86 18.88 -4.85
N TRP A 697 -0.57 18.08 -5.86
CA TRP A 697 -0.05 16.74 -5.66
C TRP A 697 1.38 16.76 -5.09
N PHE A 698 2.21 17.69 -5.54
CA PHE A 698 3.56 17.89 -5.02
C PHE A 698 3.55 18.37 -3.56
N GLN A 699 2.65 19.27 -3.19
CA GLN A 699 2.44 19.70 -1.82
C GLN A 699 2.07 18.54 -0.90
N PHE A 700 1.18 17.66 -1.34
CA PHE A 700 0.82 16.41 -0.64
C PHE A 700 2.03 15.46 -0.57
N GLY A 701 2.75 15.27 -1.67
CA GLY A 701 3.92 14.41 -1.76
C GLY A 701 5.04 14.78 -0.77
N ALA A 702 5.23 16.06 -0.49
CA ALA A 702 6.21 16.53 0.50
C ALA A 702 5.93 16.03 1.93
N PHE A 703 4.68 15.60 2.21
CA PHE A 703 4.24 15.00 3.47
C PHE A 703 3.78 13.53 3.31
N SER A 704 4.24 12.86 2.26
CA SER A 704 4.18 11.40 2.12
C SER A 704 5.43 10.76 2.72
N PRO A 705 5.40 9.47 3.12
CA PRO A 705 6.59 8.80 3.64
C PRO A 705 7.79 8.94 2.71
N LEU A 706 7.63 8.67 1.42
CA LEU A 706 8.64 8.90 0.38
C LEU A 706 8.14 9.95 -0.62
N PHE A 707 9.06 10.72 -1.22
CA PHE A 707 8.75 11.89 -2.01
C PHE A 707 9.31 11.75 -3.44
N ARG A 708 8.46 11.33 -4.39
CA ARG A 708 8.84 10.96 -5.75
C ARG A 708 7.95 11.59 -6.82
N SER A 709 8.50 12.37 -7.74
CA SER A 709 7.85 12.72 -8.99
C SER A 709 8.03 11.62 -10.04
N HIS A 710 6.93 11.21 -10.70
CA HIS A 710 6.95 10.22 -11.77
C HIS A 710 5.71 10.33 -12.66
N GLY A 711 5.83 9.90 -13.93
CA GLY A 711 4.72 9.73 -14.88
C GLY A 711 5.14 9.85 -16.32
N GLU A 712 4.16 9.66 -17.23
CA GLU A 712 4.28 9.89 -18.66
C GLU A 712 4.45 11.39 -18.98
N ALA A 713 4.82 11.73 -20.22
CA ALA A 713 4.85 13.13 -20.68
C ALA A 713 3.44 13.77 -20.60
N PRO A 714 3.33 15.08 -20.29
CA PRO A 714 4.40 16.08 -20.07
C PRO A 714 5.21 15.81 -18.81
N TYR A 715 6.50 16.10 -18.84
CA TYR A 715 7.46 15.75 -17.80
C TYR A 715 7.20 16.46 -16.47
N ARG A 716 7.61 15.80 -15.37
CA ARG A 716 7.30 16.18 -13.99
C ARG A 716 8.48 16.83 -13.26
N GLU A 717 9.58 17.12 -13.93
CA GLU A 717 10.63 17.95 -13.36
C GLU A 717 10.07 19.32 -12.94
N ILE A 718 10.41 19.78 -11.74
CA ILE A 718 9.87 21.05 -11.17
C ILE A 718 10.00 22.20 -12.17
N TYR A 719 11.12 22.24 -12.91
CA TYR A 719 11.39 23.30 -13.90
C TYR A 719 10.64 23.12 -15.23
N GLU A 720 10.07 21.93 -15.51
CA GLU A 720 9.23 21.67 -16.70
C GLU A 720 7.74 21.97 -16.43
N ILE A 721 7.25 21.65 -15.22
CA ILE A 721 5.84 21.85 -14.86
C ILE A 721 5.46 23.33 -14.94
N SER A 722 6.31 24.22 -14.44
CA SER A 722 6.00 25.64 -14.34
C SER A 722 7.16 26.53 -14.76
N PRO A 723 6.89 27.65 -15.46
CA PRO A 723 7.92 28.57 -15.93
C PRO A 723 8.72 29.16 -14.77
N GLU A 724 9.94 29.60 -15.07
CA GLU A 724 10.75 30.38 -14.16
C GLU A 724 10.04 31.66 -13.72
N GLY A 725 10.20 32.03 -12.44
CA GLY A 725 9.54 33.17 -11.83
C GLY A 725 8.05 32.99 -11.52
N SER A 726 7.43 31.86 -11.89
CA SER A 726 6.03 31.62 -11.52
C SER A 726 5.85 31.31 -10.03
N PRO A 727 4.76 31.78 -9.39
CA PRO A 727 4.45 31.45 -8.00
C PRO A 727 4.33 29.95 -7.76
N MET A 728 3.85 29.18 -8.74
CA MET A 728 3.71 27.71 -8.65
C MET A 728 5.07 27.03 -8.55
N ARG A 729 6.04 27.45 -9.40
CA ARG A 729 7.42 26.91 -9.31
C ARG A 729 8.07 27.28 -7.98
N ALA A 730 7.91 28.52 -7.53
CA ALA A 730 8.42 28.96 -6.23
C ALA A 730 7.84 28.13 -5.08
N SER A 731 6.54 27.81 -5.14
CA SER A 731 5.89 26.93 -4.16
C SER A 731 6.45 25.52 -4.19
N MET A 732 6.62 24.90 -5.36
CA MET A 732 7.19 23.54 -5.47
C MET A 732 8.61 23.49 -4.89
N VAL A 733 9.46 24.46 -5.24
CA VAL A 733 10.81 24.57 -4.68
C VAL A 733 10.78 24.77 -3.17
N TRP A 734 9.84 25.57 -2.65
CA TRP A 734 9.70 25.79 -1.21
C TRP A 734 9.31 24.51 -0.46
N TYR A 735 8.37 23.69 -1.01
CA TYR A 735 7.98 22.41 -0.42
C TYR A 735 9.11 21.38 -0.48
N ASP A 736 9.88 21.37 -1.57
CA ASP A 736 11.07 20.53 -1.67
C ASP A 736 12.11 20.93 -0.60
N GLN A 737 12.46 22.19 -0.51
CA GLN A 737 13.35 22.71 0.53
C GLN A 737 12.81 22.47 1.95
N LEU A 738 11.50 22.58 2.17
CA LEU A 738 10.88 22.25 3.46
C LEU A 738 11.08 20.78 3.83
N ARG A 739 10.97 19.88 2.86
CA ARG A 739 11.25 18.44 3.04
C ARG A 739 12.65 18.22 3.59
N TYR A 740 13.65 18.89 3.05
CA TYR A 740 15.04 18.80 3.50
C TYR A 740 15.25 19.45 4.88
N ARG A 741 14.60 20.57 5.14
CA ARG A 741 14.62 21.19 6.47
C ARG A 741 13.97 20.31 7.53
N LEU A 742 12.93 19.60 7.21
CA LEU A 742 12.26 18.63 8.09
C LEU A 742 12.98 17.28 8.18
N MET A 743 14.09 17.07 7.47
CA MET A 743 14.79 15.77 7.46
C MET A 743 15.14 15.22 8.84
N PRO A 744 15.58 16.02 9.84
CA PRO A 744 15.81 15.50 11.19
C PRO A 744 14.56 14.92 11.86
N TYR A 745 13.39 15.53 11.63
CA TYR A 745 12.10 15.02 12.06
C TYR A 745 11.70 13.77 11.28
N ILE A 746 11.73 13.83 9.95
CA ILE A 746 11.29 12.76 9.05
C ILE A 746 12.14 11.51 9.23
N TYR A 747 13.47 11.66 9.30
CA TYR A 747 14.37 10.53 9.48
C TYR A 747 14.20 9.89 10.87
N THR A 748 13.91 10.68 11.91
CA THR A 748 13.58 10.14 13.24
C THR A 748 12.31 9.30 13.19
N VAL A 749 11.23 9.81 12.56
CA VAL A 749 9.97 9.07 12.42
C VAL A 749 10.17 7.82 11.54
N GLY A 750 10.98 7.92 10.49
CA GLY A 750 11.41 6.80 9.67
C GLY A 750 12.18 5.73 10.45
N ALA A 751 13.14 6.13 11.29
CA ALA A 751 13.88 5.22 12.17
C ALA A 751 12.97 4.54 13.20
N ASP A 752 11.94 5.24 13.68
CA ASP A 752 10.99 4.70 14.64
C ASP A 752 10.12 3.58 14.04
N THR A 753 10.03 3.45 12.71
CA THR A 753 9.37 2.29 12.07
C THR A 753 10.09 0.98 12.39
N TYR A 754 11.43 1.01 12.50
CA TYR A 754 12.24 -0.12 12.96
C TYR A 754 12.37 -0.16 14.48
N MET A 755 12.71 0.96 15.12
CA MET A 755 13.06 0.99 16.54
C MET A 755 11.86 0.77 17.46
N LYS A 756 10.66 1.24 17.07
CA LYS A 756 9.44 1.28 17.89
C LYS A 756 8.21 0.69 17.19
N ASP A 757 8.37 0.06 16.02
CA ASP A 757 7.25 -0.39 15.18
C ASP A 757 6.27 0.72 14.80
N GLY A 758 6.75 1.96 14.70
CA GLY A 758 5.97 3.15 14.42
C GLY A 758 5.43 3.24 12.99
N SER A 759 4.63 4.28 12.74
CA SER A 759 4.04 4.61 11.43
C SER A 759 4.34 6.05 11.07
N ILE A 760 4.67 6.30 9.79
CA ILE A 760 4.99 7.66 9.28
C ILE A 760 3.71 8.39 8.90
N MET A 761 2.90 7.80 8.01
CA MET A 761 1.59 8.31 7.61
C MET A 761 0.53 7.65 8.47
N ARG A 762 -0.20 8.42 9.27
CA ARG A 762 -1.06 7.93 10.35
C ARG A 762 -2.51 8.32 10.11
N GLY A 763 -3.42 7.39 10.21
CA GLY A 763 -4.85 7.70 10.25
C GLY A 763 -5.19 8.47 11.54
N MET A 764 -6.08 9.45 11.47
CA MET A 764 -6.47 10.22 12.68
C MET A 764 -7.02 9.32 13.78
N ALA A 765 -7.65 8.19 13.44
CA ALA A 765 -8.13 7.21 14.39
C ALA A 765 -7.01 6.52 15.21
N MET A 766 -5.76 6.55 14.76
CA MET A 766 -4.62 6.00 15.52
C MET A 766 -4.34 6.82 16.77
N ASP A 767 -4.36 8.14 16.66
CA ASP A 767 -4.05 9.07 17.74
C ASP A 767 -5.32 9.53 18.49
N PHE A 768 -6.50 9.44 17.85
CA PHE A 768 -7.79 9.86 18.38
C PHE A 768 -8.87 8.76 18.24
N PRO A 769 -8.63 7.54 18.81
CA PRO A 769 -9.52 6.38 18.57
C PRO A 769 -10.94 6.55 19.13
N SER A 770 -11.10 7.37 20.18
CA SER A 770 -12.41 7.69 20.77
C SER A 770 -13.19 8.78 20.03
N ASP A 771 -12.55 9.49 19.10
CA ASP A 771 -13.17 10.55 18.32
C ASP A 771 -13.95 9.97 17.14
N ALA A 772 -15.27 9.92 17.26
CA ALA A 772 -16.14 9.32 16.26
C ALA A 772 -16.03 9.99 14.89
N LYS A 773 -15.73 11.31 14.84
CA LYS A 773 -15.57 12.03 13.60
C LYS A 773 -14.22 11.74 12.92
N ALA A 774 -13.16 11.63 13.71
CA ALA A 774 -11.84 11.26 13.19
C ALA A 774 -11.83 9.92 12.45
N ARG A 775 -12.76 9.00 12.81
CA ARG A 775 -12.90 7.68 12.17
C ARG A 775 -13.45 7.75 10.74
N THR A 776 -14.14 8.81 10.37
CA THR A 776 -14.83 8.95 9.06
C THR A 776 -14.15 9.90 8.10
N ILE A 777 -13.18 10.68 8.55
CA ILE A 777 -12.44 11.63 7.70
C ILE A 777 -11.51 10.85 6.76
N ASN A 778 -11.65 11.10 5.46
CA ASN A 778 -10.89 10.40 4.40
C ASN A 778 -9.99 11.34 3.56
N ASP A 779 -9.87 12.60 3.95
CA ASP A 779 -9.12 13.63 3.22
C ASP A 779 -8.10 14.40 4.08
N GLN A 780 -7.82 13.86 5.27
CA GLN A 780 -6.83 14.36 6.23
C GLN A 780 -6.13 13.20 6.92
N TYR A 781 -4.91 13.42 7.37
CA TYR A 781 -4.12 12.43 8.08
C TYR A 781 -3.06 13.09 8.95
N LEU A 782 -2.36 12.31 9.78
CA LEU A 782 -1.21 12.79 10.53
C LEU A 782 0.09 12.30 9.87
N PHE A 783 1.10 13.19 9.83
CA PHE A 783 2.45 12.86 9.39
C PHE A 783 3.39 12.87 10.60
N GLY A 784 3.84 11.67 11.02
CA GLY A 784 4.34 11.46 12.36
C GLY A 784 3.28 11.81 13.39
N ASP A 785 3.70 12.18 14.59
CA ASP A 785 2.81 12.55 15.68
C ASP A 785 2.55 14.07 15.80
N ALA A 786 3.26 14.90 15.02
CA ALA A 786 3.21 16.35 15.14
C ALA A 786 2.26 17.05 14.16
N PHE A 787 2.23 16.60 12.89
CA PHE A 787 1.58 17.34 11.81
C PHE A 787 0.21 16.78 11.45
N LEU A 788 -0.81 17.65 11.33
CA LEU A 788 -2.07 17.38 10.67
C LEU A 788 -1.98 17.93 9.23
N VAL A 789 -2.08 17.05 8.25
CA VAL A 789 -1.96 17.35 6.83
C VAL A 789 -3.35 17.33 6.20
N ALA A 790 -3.69 18.42 5.50
CA ALA A 790 -5.00 18.60 4.88
C ALA A 790 -4.85 18.98 3.40
N PRO A 791 -4.60 17.98 2.49
CA PRO A 791 -4.37 18.26 1.07
C PRO A 791 -5.57 18.91 0.38
N VAL A 792 -5.31 19.71 -0.66
CA VAL A 792 -6.35 20.30 -1.52
C VAL A 792 -6.55 19.42 -2.74
N THR A 793 -7.74 18.89 -2.92
CA THR A 793 -8.06 17.88 -3.92
C THR A 793 -9.10 18.33 -4.95
N GLU A 794 -9.29 19.64 -5.11
CA GLU A 794 -10.24 20.22 -6.06
C GLU A 794 -9.60 21.38 -6.83
N TYR A 795 -9.85 21.41 -8.13
CA TYR A 795 -9.35 22.47 -9.00
C TYR A 795 -9.87 23.84 -8.59
N LYS A 796 -8.99 24.84 -8.55
CA LYS A 796 -9.29 26.23 -8.14
C LYS A 796 -9.82 26.38 -6.72
N ALA A 797 -9.79 25.38 -5.87
CA ALA A 797 -10.10 25.57 -4.46
C ALA A 797 -9.04 26.48 -3.80
N ARG A 798 -9.50 27.48 -3.07
CA ARG A 798 -8.66 28.45 -2.32
C ARG A 798 -8.99 28.48 -0.84
N SER A 799 -9.87 27.61 -0.42
CA SER A 799 -10.23 27.30 0.96
C SER A 799 -10.68 25.85 1.05
N ARG A 800 -10.59 25.28 2.22
CA ARG A 800 -11.17 23.96 2.50
C ARG A 800 -11.65 23.86 3.95
N THR A 801 -12.56 22.93 4.18
CA THR A 801 -12.98 22.54 5.52
C THR A 801 -11.95 21.59 6.13
N VAL A 802 -11.52 21.87 7.37
CA VAL A 802 -10.61 21.01 8.14
C VAL A 802 -11.26 20.64 9.47
N TYR A 803 -11.20 19.37 9.82
CA TYR A 803 -11.52 18.88 11.15
C TYR A 803 -10.26 18.82 12.00
N PHE A 804 -10.29 19.44 13.17
CA PHE A 804 -9.21 19.42 14.15
C PHE A 804 -9.55 18.39 15.24
N PRO A 805 -8.87 17.22 15.27
CA PRO A 805 -9.23 16.18 16.23
C PRO A 805 -8.76 16.49 17.66
N GLY A 806 -9.35 15.77 18.64
CA GLY A 806 -8.98 15.90 20.05
C GLY A 806 -9.49 17.18 20.72
N THR A 807 -8.86 17.59 21.83
CA THR A 807 -9.30 18.76 22.63
C THR A 807 -8.24 19.86 22.74
N GLY A 808 -7.02 19.62 22.26
CA GLY A 808 -5.89 20.55 22.33
C GLY A 808 -5.94 21.67 21.29
N THR A 809 -4.90 22.48 21.26
CA THR A 809 -4.68 23.54 20.28
C THR A 809 -3.89 23.02 19.10
N TRP A 810 -4.26 23.44 17.90
CA TRP A 810 -3.53 23.24 16.65
C TRP A 810 -3.02 24.56 16.13
N TYR A 811 -1.75 24.63 15.76
CA TYR A 811 -1.10 25.80 15.16
C TYR A 811 -1.04 25.62 13.65
N GLU A 812 -1.50 26.60 12.89
CA GLU A 812 -1.24 26.65 11.44
C GLU A 812 0.26 26.85 11.21
N PHE A 813 0.87 25.94 10.45
CA PHE A 813 2.30 25.96 10.18
C PHE A 813 2.69 27.22 9.41
N GLY A 814 3.74 27.90 9.87
CA GLY A 814 4.27 29.11 9.24
C GLY A 814 3.54 30.42 9.61
N THR A 815 2.33 30.37 10.17
CA THR A 815 1.59 31.59 10.54
C THR A 815 1.43 31.79 12.04
N GLY A 816 1.38 30.70 12.82
CA GLY A 816 1.10 30.74 14.26
C GLY A 816 -0.36 30.97 14.62
N LYS A 817 -1.27 31.05 13.64
CA LYS A 817 -2.73 31.07 13.86
C LYS A 817 -3.15 29.78 14.52
N THR A 818 -4.11 29.84 15.44
CA THR A 818 -4.51 28.68 16.22
C THR A 818 -5.95 28.27 15.95
N TYR A 819 -6.18 26.95 16.08
CA TYR A 819 -7.49 26.31 15.99
C TYR A 819 -7.70 25.39 17.18
N ARG A 820 -8.94 25.28 17.64
CA ARG A 820 -9.30 24.44 18.77
C ARG A 820 -9.61 23.01 18.30
N GLY A 821 -9.08 22.01 19.00
CA GLY A 821 -9.48 20.61 18.81
C GLY A 821 -10.95 20.35 19.09
N GLY A 822 -11.53 19.34 18.45
CA GLY A 822 -12.95 19.01 18.47
C GLY A 822 -13.81 19.91 17.57
N THR A 823 -13.19 20.79 16.75
CA THR A 823 -13.92 21.74 15.89
C THR A 823 -13.71 21.52 14.40
N ILE A 824 -14.60 22.05 13.60
CA ILE A 824 -14.46 22.17 12.15
C ILE A 824 -14.30 23.63 11.81
N ALA A 825 -13.36 23.95 10.95
CA ALA A 825 -13.16 25.30 10.45
C ALA A 825 -12.92 25.33 8.94
N GLY A 826 -13.40 26.38 8.30
CA GLY A 826 -12.93 26.78 6.97
C GLY A 826 -11.55 27.41 7.12
N VAL A 827 -10.60 26.94 6.33
CA VAL A 827 -9.23 27.46 6.33
C VAL A 827 -8.84 27.89 4.92
N ASP A 828 -8.03 28.94 4.85
CA ASP A 828 -7.51 29.42 3.58
C ASP A 828 -6.54 28.39 2.98
N ALA A 829 -6.62 28.19 1.69
CA ALA A 829 -5.78 27.26 0.93
C ALA A 829 -5.31 27.93 -0.38
N PRO A 830 -4.54 29.03 -0.31
CA PRO A 830 -4.00 29.65 -1.52
C PRO A 830 -3.23 28.61 -2.34
N ALA A 831 -3.06 28.86 -3.65
CA ALA A 831 -2.45 27.86 -4.53
C ALA A 831 -1.05 27.46 -4.03
N GLU A 832 -0.31 28.41 -3.50
CA GLU A 832 1.08 28.28 -3.06
C GLU A 832 1.23 27.54 -1.73
N ARG A 833 0.14 27.31 -0.97
CA ARG A 833 0.20 26.67 0.35
C ARG A 833 -0.92 25.65 0.54
N MET A 834 -0.55 24.47 1.01
CA MET A 834 -1.47 23.46 1.52
C MET A 834 -1.73 23.72 3.00
N PRO A 835 -2.96 23.65 3.50
CA PRO A 835 -3.24 23.69 4.94
C PRO A 835 -2.48 22.61 5.70
N LEU A 836 -1.63 23.05 6.62
CA LEU A 836 -0.75 22.22 7.44
C LEU A 836 -0.77 22.74 8.86
N PHE A 837 -0.95 21.85 9.84
CA PHE A 837 -1.08 22.24 11.23
C PHE A 837 -0.19 21.39 12.12
N VAL A 838 0.23 21.96 13.25
CA VAL A 838 1.06 21.29 14.26
C VAL A 838 0.34 21.34 15.60
N LYS A 839 0.27 20.22 16.30
CA LYS A 839 -0.37 20.18 17.62
C LYS A 839 0.45 20.90 18.68
N ALA A 840 -0.23 21.50 19.65
CA ALA A 840 0.42 22.04 20.86
C ALA A 840 1.17 20.92 21.59
N GLY A 841 2.34 21.24 22.13
CA GLY A 841 3.27 20.31 22.75
C GLY A 841 4.25 19.67 21.76
N ALA A 842 4.04 19.78 20.45
CA ALA A 842 4.95 19.18 19.47
C ALA A 842 6.34 19.85 19.53
N ILE A 843 7.37 19.02 19.38
CA ILE A 843 8.77 19.41 19.26
C ILE A 843 9.25 18.96 17.88
N VAL A 844 9.54 19.91 17.01
CA VAL A 844 9.90 19.66 15.61
C VAL A 844 11.34 20.11 15.35
N PRO A 845 12.30 19.17 15.26
CA PRO A 845 13.67 19.51 14.85
C PRO A 845 13.74 19.77 13.34
N MET A 846 14.37 20.86 12.95
CA MET A 846 14.55 21.28 11.55
C MET A 846 16.03 21.58 11.29
N GLY A 847 16.52 21.15 10.13
CA GLY A 847 17.88 21.44 9.63
C GLY A 847 17.92 22.65 8.70
N PRO A 848 19.09 22.97 8.13
CA PRO A 848 19.23 23.95 7.05
C PRO A 848 18.64 23.39 5.73
N VAL A 849 18.50 24.28 4.74
CA VAL A 849 18.27 23.86 3.36
C VAL A 849 19.54 23.24 2.80
N THR A 850 19.44 22.05 2.24
CA THR A 850 20.56 21.32 1.62
C THR A 850 20.18 20.85 0.22
N GLN A 851 21.18 20.56 -0.62
CA GLN A 851 20.97 20.02 -1.98
C GLN A 851 20.80 18.49 -2.00
N TYR A 852 21.24 17.82 -0.93
CA TYR A 852 21.08 16.39 -0.67
C TYR A 852 21.18 16.15 0.85
N VAL A 853 20.64 15.05 1.33
CA VAL A 853 20.44 14.82 2.78
C VAL A 853 21.73 14.80 3.62
N ASP A 854 22.87 14.45 3.03
CA ASP A 854 24.14 14.33 3.73
C ASP A 854 25.11 15.51 3.46
N GLN A 855 24.62 16.63 2.89
CA GLN A 855 25.48 17.76 2.50
C GLN A 855 26.13 18.47 3.69
N GLN A 856 25.45 18.56 4.82
CA GLN A 856 25.92 19.32 5.98
C GLN A 856 25.76 18.50 7.28
N PRO A 857 26.53 17.42 7.46
CA PRO A 857 26.47 16.64 8.69
C PRO A 857 26.90 17.49 9.88
N GLY A 858 26.13 17.42 10.99
CA GLY A 858 26.41 18.20 12.20
C GLY A 858 26.01 19.68 12.14
N ALA A 859 25.37 20.15 11.08
CA ALA A 859 24.83 21.51 11.03
C ALA A 859 23.94 21.81 12.24
N PRO A 860 23.84 23.11 12.67
CA PRO A 860 22.90 23.51 13.71
C PRO A 860 21.47 23.09 13.39
N LEU A 861 20.77 22.54 14.36
CA LEU A 861 19.35 22.20 14.23
C LEU A 861 18.49 23.20 15.00
N THR A 862 17.40 23.65 14.40
CA THR A 862 16.38 24.46 15.06
C THR A 862 15.34 23.53 15.68
N ILE A 863 15.24 23.54 17.00
CA ILE A 863 14.23 22.81 17.75
C ILE A 863 13.03 23.73 17.94
N THR A 864 12.01 23.54 17.13
CA THR A 864 10.76 24.33 17.19
C THR A 864 9.80 23.69 18.17
N VAL A 865 9.43 24.41 19.23
CA VAL A 865 8.51 23.97 20.28
C VAL A 865 7.19 24.73 20.16
N TYR A 866 6.11 23.99 19.95
CA TYR A 866 4.74 24.53 19.88
C TYR A 866 4.14 24.49 21.28
N THR A 867 4.02 25.66 21.93
CA THR A 867 3.60 25.77 23.32
C THR A 867 2.13 25.43 23.54
N GLY A 868 1.67 25.43 24.81
CA GLY A 868 0.27 25.19 25.19
C GLY A 868 -0.06 23.74 25.62
N ALA A 869 0.92 22.85 25.59
CA ALA A 869 0.85 21.52 26.18
C ALA A 869 2.27 20.98 26.43
N ASN A 870 2.39 20.01 27.32
CA ASN A 870 3.64 19.26 27.49
C ASN A 870 3.95 18.43 26.25
N GLY A 871 5.21 18.19 25.97
CA GLY A 871 5.64 17.46 24.78
C GLY A 871 6.94 16.69 24.97
N GLN A 872 7.13 15.72 24.08
CA GLN A 872 8.35 14.94 24.02
C GLN A 872 8.66 14.54 22.57
N PHE A 873 9.94 14.41 22.27
CA PHE A 873 10.47 13.89 21.01
C PHE A 873 11.84 13.26 21.29
N SER A 874 12.24 12.27 20.50
CA SER A 874 13.57 11.64 20.69
C SER A 874 14.29 11.66 19.35
N LEU A 875 15.12 12.68 19.13
CA LEU A 875 15.88 12.88 17.90
C LEU A 875 16.82 11.70 17.65
N TYR A 876 16.68 11.06 16.51
CA TYR A 876 17.49 9.92 16.08
C TYR A 876 18.47 10.34 14.97
N GLU A 877 19.69 9.85 15.06
CA GLU A 877 20.73 10.02 14.04
C GLU A 877 21.67 8.82 14.00
N ASP A 878 22.15 8.48 12.81
CA ASP A 878 23.17 7.49 12.52
C ASP A 878 23.94 7.89 11.24
N ASP A 879 24.69 6.96 10.62
CA ASP A 879 25.41 7.23 9.37
C ASP A 879 24.49 7.31 8.12
N GLY A 880 23.20 6.98 8.25
CA GLY A 880 22.21 7.06 7.19
C GLY A 880 22.27 5.97 6.13
N ARG A 881 23.25 5.07 6.13
CA ARG A 881 23.49 4.13 5.04
C ARG A 881 23.77 2.70 5.46
N SER A 882 24.50 2.51 6.58
CA SER A 882 24.95 1.18 6.99
C SER A 882 23.97 0.46 7.90
N GLU A 883 24.18 -0.85 8.05
CA GLU A 883 23.47 -1.72 8.98
C GLU A 883 23.96 -1.61 10.44
N GLN A 884 24.96 -0.75 10.72
CA GLN A 884 25.59 -0.66 12.03
C GLN A 884 24.64 -0.20 13.15
N TYR A 885 23.51 0.45 12.79
CA TYR A 885 22.46 0.78 13.77
C TYR A 885 21.94 -0.46 14.53
N LYS A 886 21.95 -1.65 13.91
CA LYS A 886 21.57 -2.93 14.53
C LYS A 886 22.49 -3.32 15.70
N SER A 887 23.74 -2.85 15.68
CA SER A 887 24.70 -3.04 16.77
C SER A 887 24.78 -1.87 17.75
N GLY A 888 23.88 -0.88 17.63
CA GLY A 888 23.79 0.29 18.49
C GLY A 888 24.60 1.51 18.01
N ALA A 889 25.12 1.50 16.79
CA ALA A 889 25.83 2.63 16.19
C ALA A 889 24.87 3.74 15.74
N PHE A 890 24.26 4.39 16.70
CA PHE A 890 23.32 5.52 16.51
C PHE A 890 23.40 6.47 17.69
N SER A 891 22.77 7.62 17.59
CA SER A 891 22.53 8.58 18.66
C SER A 891 21.02 8.82 18.80
N ARG A 892 20.54 8.80 20.05
CA ARG A 892 19.24 9.35 20.41
C ARG A 892 19.41 10.48 21.43
N ILE A 893 18.67 11.57 21.21
CA ILE A 893 18.68 12.74 22.11
C ILE A 893 17.23 12.98 22.53
N PRO A 894 16.84 12.63 23.76
CA PRO A 894 15.51 12.92 24.29
C PRO A 894 15.28 14.44 24.41
N LEU A 895 14.15 14.91 23.93
CA LEU A 895 13.69 16.30 24.04
C LEU A 895 12.37 16.28 24.80
N THR A 896 12.28 17.02 25.92
CA THR A 896 11.07 17.08 26.75
C THR A 896 10.72 18.53 27.02
N TYR A 897 9.48 18.92 26.75
CA TYR A 897 8.96 20.25 27.02
C TYR A 897 7.93 20.23 28.15
N ASP A 898 8.17 21.02 29.19
CA ASP A 898 7.22 21.32 30.26
C ASP A 898 6.62 22.72 30.00
N ASP A 899 5.37 22.77 29.59
CA ASP A 899 4.69 24.01 29.23
C ASP A 899 4.47 24.93 30.41
N LYS A 900 4.15 24.36 31.61
CA LYS A 900 3.94 25.12 32.84
C LYS A 900 5.23 25.78 33.33
N ALA A 901 6.34 25.05 33.29
CA ALA A 901 7.66 25.58 33.62
C ALA A 901 8.25 26.47 32.53
N GLY A 902 7.76 26.34 31.30
CA GLY A 902 8.33 26.99 30.12
C GLY A 902 9.74 26.51 29.82
N THR A 903 10.04 25.23 30.01
CA THR A 903 11.39 24.67 29.84
C THR A 903 11.43 23.54 28.83
N LEU A 904 12.42 23.62 27.94
CA LEU A 904 12.83 22.50 27.08
C LEU A 904 14.07 21.85 27.69
N THR A 905 13.96 20.57 28.04
CA THR A 905 15.09 19.74 28.44
C THR A 905 15.60 19.01 27.21
N ILE A 906 16.86 19.22 26.85
CA ILE A 906 17.63 18.44 25.89
C ILE A 906 18.38 17.41 26.71
N GLY A 907 17.95 16.15 26.67
CA GLY A 907 18.46 15.07 27.52
C GLY A 907 19.86 14.60 27.15
N ALA A 908 20.44 13.73 27.95
CA ALA A 908 21.72 13.11 27.65
C ALA A 908 21.61 12.23 26.41
N ARG A 909 22.69 12.20 25.61
CA ARG A 909 22.77 11.37 24.40
C ARG A 909 22.77 9.88 24.77
N GLU A 910 21.96 9.11 24.08
CA GLU A 910 21.87 7.65 24.18
C GLU A 910 22.47 7.01 22.91
N GLY A 911 22.88 5.74 22.97
CA GLY A 911 23.49 4.99 21.87
C GLY A 911 25.02 5.09 21.85
N LYS A 912 25.64 4.27 20.98
CA LYS A 912 27.11 4.17 20.91
C LYS A 912 27.73 5.22 19.99
N GLY A 913 26.92 5.99 19.24
CA GLY A 913 27.38 6.82 18.14
C GLY A 913 27.89 6.00 16.95
N TRP A 914 28.39 6.68 15.94
CA TRP A 914 28.95 6.08 14.71
C TRP A 914 30.25 6.79 14.30
N ALA A 915 31.02 6.18 13.39
CA ALA A 915 32.21 6.80 12.84
C ALA A 915 31.87 8.10 12.10
N GLY A 916 32.47 9.21 12.50
CA GLY A 916 32.22 10.55 11.96
C GLY A 916 31.05 11.30 12.64
N MET A 917 30.43 10.75 13.69
CA MET A 917 29.44 11.47 14.49
C MET A 917 30.02 12.77 15.06
N PRO A 918 29.35 13.94 14.93
CA PRO A 918 29.82 15.18 15.53
C PRO A 918 29.91 15.08 17.06
N ALA A 919 31.05 15.42 17.63
CA ALA A 919 31.24 15.41 19.08
C ALA A 919 30.34 16.45 19.78
N ALA A 920 30.15 17.61 19.14
CA ALA A 920 29.29 18.68 19.61
C ALA A 920 28.48 19.26 18.48
N ARG A 921 27.32 19.86 18.80
CA ARG A 921 26.51 20.65 17.86
C ARG A 921 25.83 21.81 18.53
N SER A 922 25.35 22.77 17.73
CA SER A 922 24.45 23.83 18.20
C SER A 922 23.00 23.38 18.02
N PHE A 923 22.20 23.60 19.08
CA PHE A 923 20.75 23.61 18.99
C PHE A 923 20.24 25.04 19.11
N ARG A 924 19.43 25.46 18.16
CA ARG A 924 18.68 26.72 18.16
C ARG A 924 17.28 26.41 18.60
N VAL A 925 16.76 27.09 19.60
CA VAL A 925 15.41 26.85 20.12
C VAL A 925 14.50 27.99 19.66
N LYS A 926 13.33 27.60 19.13
CA LYS A 926 12.30 28.53 18.66
C LYS A 926 10.99 28.20 19.36
N TRP A 927 10.37 29.20 19.98
CA TRP A 927 9.10 29.04 20.68
C TRP A 927 7.95 29.56 19.84
N VAL A 928 7.03 28.69 19.43
CA VAL A 928 5.77 29.06 18.76
C VAL A 928 4.69 29.21 19.81
N GLN A 929 4.12 30.42 19.91
CA GLN A 929 3.17 30.79 20.97
C GLN A 929 1.86 31.28 20.33
N ALA A 930 0.72 30.93 20.94
CA ALA A 930 -0.58 31.40 20.49
C ALA A 930 -0.65 32.93 20.42
N GLY A 931 -1.18 33.46 19.32
CA GLY A 931 -1.32 34.89 19.11
C GLY A 931 -0.04 35.65 18.70
N LYS A 932 1.08 34.95 18.56
CA LYS A 932 2.32 35.50 18.01
C LYS A 932 2.51 35.06 16.57
N PRO A 933 2.61 35.98 15.60
CA PRO A 933 2.91 35.63 14.21
C PRO A 933 4.25 34.89 14.10
N VAL A 934 4.28 33.88 13.28
CA VAL A 934 5.50 33.10 12.96
C VAL A 934 5.66 33.13 11.45
N THR A 935 6.87 33.41 10.98
CA THR A 935 7.28 33.20 9.59
C THR A 935 8.35 32.13 9.53
N ASP A 936 8.53 31.48 8.40
CA ASP A 936 9.56 30.45 8.22
C ASP A 936 10.98 31.02 8.45
N ASP A 937 11.17 32.31 8.16
CA ASP A 937 12.44 33.04 8.25
C ASP A 937 12.70 33.69 9.62
N ASN A 938 11.77 33.51 10.59
CA ASN A 938 11.99 34.04 11.93
C ASN A 938 13.22 33.37 12.56
N GLY A 939 14.07 34.18 13.17
CA GLY A 939 15.21 33.75 13.94
C GLY A 939 14.83 32.74 15.05
N PHE A 940 15.79 32.34 15.81
CA PHE A 940 15.63 31.51 17.01
C PHE A 940 15.66 32.38 18.27
N ASP A 941 15.04 31.87 19.35
CA ASP A 941 14.98 32.59 20.63
C ASP A 941 16.21 32.32 21.51
N ALA A 942 16.84 31.15 21.36
CA ALA A 942 18.04 30.78 22.11
C ALA A 942 18.94 29.85 21.28
N GLU A 943 20.23 29.88 21.51
CA GLU A 943 21.21 28.93 20.95
C GLU A 943 22.06 28.32 22.08
N VAL A 944 22.19 27.00 22.06
CA VAL A 944 22.97 26.26 23.05
C VAL A 944 23.91 25.27 22.40
N ARG A 945 25.12 25.16 22.93
CA ARG A 945 26.09 24.14 22.53
C ARG A 945 25.82 22.85 23.29
N TYR A 946 25.62 21.79 22.57
CA TYR A 946 25.33 20.44 23.09
C TYR A 946 26.55 19.52 22.85
N GLU A 947 27.06 18.92 23.90
CA GLU A 947 28.24 18.02 23.90
C GLU A 947 27.89 16.62 24.42
N GLY A 948 26.61 16.25 24.44
CA GLY A 948 26.09 14.94 24.84
C GLY A 948 25.53 14.88 26.26
N GLY A 949 25.79 15.88 27.12
CA GLY A 949 25.18 16.01 28.44
C GLY A 949 23.80 16.69 28.39
N ALA A 950 23.00 16.49 29.46
CA ALA A 950 21.67 17.13 29.53
C ALA A 950 21.78 18.66 29.70
N LEU A 951 20.92 19.40 29.04
CA LEU A 951 20.77 20.86 29.09
C LEU A 951 19.31 21.25 29.31
N VAL A 952 19.08 22.43 29.89
CA VAL A 952 17.74 23.01 30.02
C VAL A 952 17.74 24.40 29.40
N VAL A 953 16.79 24.64 28.52
CA VAL A 953 16.57 25.95 27.88
C VAL A 953 15.22 26.49 28.35
N LYS A 954 15.20 27.71 28.89
CA LYS A 954 14.00 28.32 29.45
C LYS A 954 13.42 29.34 28.45
N ARG A 955 12.11 29.31 28.28
CA ARG A 955 11.37 30.28 27.45
C ARG A 955 11.46 31.67 28.08
N GLY A 956 11.94 32.67 27.30
CA GLY A 956 12.09 34.04 27.75
C GLY A 956 13.29 34.33 28.67
N ALA A 957 14.31 33.45 28.66
CA ALA A 957 15.58 33.67 29.35
C ALA A 957 16.55 34.46 28.45
#